data_52716737bcca56b55219c1e4e59fc6cb
#
_entry.id   52716737bcca56b55219c1e4e59fc6cb
#
_cell.length_a   1.000
_cell.length_b   1.000
_cell.length_c   1.000
_cell.angle_alpha   90.00
_cell.angle_beta   90.00
_cell.angle_gamma   90.00
#
_symmetry.space_group_name_H-M   'P 1'
#
loop_
_entity.id
_entity.type
_entity.pdbx_description
1 polymer ?
#
loop_
_entity_poly.entity_id
_entity_poly.type
_entity_poly.pdbx_seq_one_letter_code
_entity_poly.pdbx_strand_id
1 'polypeptide(L)'
;MAKKMLMMVYAAAMAVAVANPLPERVKGLATENIPWRSVGPGGGGWIQSILWSRHAKDRLFVGCDVGGFYVSENAGRHYEMRNRGLKHMYVETIAEHPSNPDILFLGTLGGIYKTTDRGQTWLEKRSGLPPISDSQHTIQISKFVFAPGNPDTLYAAVGQPRTRKGARGQIWRSDDCGETWRMVVKSGLDKNIDIYDLAVAADNPNRMLAATNKGLFRSDDAGETWAPSNDGLPSHLRTRHLAWSPSDPKVVYVTLMQVGGEKTWSAGVYRSEDGGRTWQPRSNGLKQLAGKPGSNDQLCTWTDCLAVDPRNPDVVWTGGASWWYTGVYGTTNGGQNWKRAFPDERPGWLKFWGPTVMCLSLSPADPSRLAFGTSGMVYTTEDGAVTWAQRYSEERTDGKIVGTGLDVTCLHSVTPSRHQRGKFYLGYYDIGLLVTDDDGRSLTRQMTGVPGKFSNSCFCVAEAPDDPQTVWAGFGSWGDGGSGCVAKSTDGGQTWLPCTNAASGWIDTHVRDLTVLGSKPNYHLLYASPKGLIESVDGGATWACVDLAEFPEAPRVRALAHDGGRLYAGVAGAKGEGGAVYGRDTAWRRLTPASLQIGQIKDVAVEGARILVTARNEYRDHTFRAGGAWFSTDAGATWRKVFSDKFCGAAVISGGELFVSLTDHPYHDHCVGGGVIHSRDDGATWTHLDGPGLQNWNASALAVDPFDRKSLWVGTGGNSVFVGRLP
;
A
#
# COMPACT_ATOMS: atom_id res chain seq x y z
N MET A 1 -13.49 -52.25 -5.58
CA MET A 1 -13.08 -51.76 -4.24
C MET A 1 -11.93 -50.75 -4.27
N ALA A 2 -11.12 -50.68 -5.30
CA ALA A 2 -9.99 -49.72 -5.36
C ALA A 2 -10.34 -48.24 -5.63
N LYS A 3 -11.53 -47.89 -6.16
CA LYS A 3 -11.97 -46.53 -6.39
C LYS A 3 -12.61 -45.83 -5.18
N LYS A 4 -12.95 -46.53 -4.11
CA LYS A 4 -13.46 -45.93 -2.85
C LYS A 4 -12.37 -45.64 -1.83
N MET A 5 -11.17 -46.16 -2.00
CA MET A 5 -10.05 -45.92 -1.08
C MET A 5 -9.24 -44.65 -1.48
N LEU A 6 -9.37 -44.17 -2.71
CA LEU A 6 -8.66 -42.97 -3.15
C LEU A 6 -9.39 -41.66 -2.81
N MET A 7 -10.67 -41.73 -2.40
CA MET A 7 -11.46 -40.57 -1.96
C MET A 7 -11.40 -40.34 -0.44
N MET A 8 -10.88 -41.26 0.33
CA MET A 8 -10.73 -41.10 1.79
C MET A 8 -9.34 -40.60 2.24
N VAL A 9 -8.36 -40.54 1.33
CA VAL A 9 -7.02 -40.01 1.66
C VAL A 9 -6.93 -38.49 1.39
N TYR A 10 -7.88 -37.89 0.64
CA TYR A 10 -7.94 -36.43 0.43
C TYR A 10 -8.73 -35.66 1.51
N ALA A 11 -9.34 -36.35 2.46
CA ALA A 11 -10.14 -35.71 3.52
C ALA A 11 -9.44 -35.63 4.89
N ALA A 12 -8.18 -36.07 5.00
CA ALA A 12 -7.44 -36.09 6.27
C ALA A 12 -6.24 -35.15 6.32
N ALA A 13 -6.07 -34.27 5.32
CA ALA A 13 -5.21 -33.08 5.40
C ALA A 13 -6.06 -31.87 5.85
N MET A 14 -6.88 -32.04 6.86
CA MET A 14 -7.37 -30.89 7.62
C MET A 14 -6.19 -30.33 8.40
N ALA A 15 -5.69 -29.21 7.88
CA ALA A 15 -4.76 -28.33 8.50
C ALA A 15 -5.03 -28.28 10.03
N VAL A 16 -4.01 -28.58 10.81
CA VAL A 16 -3.87 -27.93 12.11
C VAL A 16 -3.85 -26.44 11.79
N ALA A 17 -4.97 -25.78 11.99
CA ALA A 17 -5.05 -24.34 11.92
C ALA A 17 -4.12 -23.87 13.04
N VAL A 18 -2.90 -23.51 12.68
CA VAL A 18 -2.03 -22.72 13.56
C VAL A 18 -2.84 -21.47 13.83
N ALA A 19 -3.34 -21.36 15.06
CA ALA A 19 -4.10 -20.20 15.49
C ALA A 19 -3.24 -18.98 15.18
N ASN A 20 -3.76 -18.11 14.32
CA ASN A 20 -3.10 -16.85 13.97
C ASN A 20 -2.84 -16.10 15.26
N PRO A 21 -1.65 -15.54 15.49
CA PRO A 21 -1.50 -14.59 16.56
C PRO A 21 -2.36 -13.38 16.24
N LEU A 22 -3.52 -13.29 16.89
CA LEU A 22 -4.38 -12.10 16.80
C LEU A 22 -3.57 -10.85 17.18
N PRO A 23 -3.83 -9.70 16.55
CA PRO A 23 -3.24 -8.45 16.98
C PRO A 23 -3.47 -8.23 18.48
N GLU A 24 -2.48 -7.73 19.19
CA GLU A 24 -2.59 -7.43 20.63
C GLU A 24 -3.84 -6.60 20.98
N ARG A 25 -4.28 -5.75 20.05
CA ARG A 25 -5.44 -4.85 20.19
C ARG A 25 -6.79 -5.58 20.34
N VAL A 26 -6.91 -6.78 19.79
CA VAL A 26 -8.12 -7.62 19.84
C VAL A 26 -7.91 -8.89 20.68
N LYS A 27 -6.74 -9.00 21.30
CA LYS A 27 -6.43 -10.12 22.19
C LYS A 27 -7.38 -10.12 23.39
N GLY A 28 -8.03 -11.26 23.61
CA GLY A 28 -9.02 -11.42 24.67
C GLY A 28 -10.47 -11.15 24.22
N LEU A 29 -10.71 -10.66 23.02
CA LEU A 29 -12.05 -10.68 22.42
C LEU A 29 -12.41 -12.08 21.94
N ALA A 30 -13.69 -12.40 21.93
CA ALA A 30 -14.20 -13.53 21.17
C ALA A 30 -13.87 -13.32 19.68
N THR A 31 -13.64 -14.42 18.95
CA THR A 31 -13.36 -14.36 17.52
C THR A 31 -14.42 -15.13 16.75
N GLU A 32 -14.98 -14.52 15.74
CA GLU A 32 -15.90 -15.13 14.81
C GLU A 32 -15.24 -15.23 13.44
N ASN A 33 -15.11 -16.46 12.92
CA ASN A 33 -14.50 -16.70 11.61
C ASN A 33 -15.57 -16.61 10.53
N ILE A 34 -15.39 -15.69 9.60
CA ILE A 34 -16.25 -15.51 8.42
C ILE A 34 -15.41 -15.62 7.15
N PRO A 35 -15.99 -16.11 6.04
CA PRO A 35 -15.28 -16.13 4.77
C PRO A 35 -15.18 -14.70 4.20
N TRP A 36 -13.97 -14.33 3.76
CA TRP A 36 -13.70 -13.06 3.11
C TRP A 36 -13.28 -13.26 1.66
N ARG A 37 -13.78 -12.40 0.77
CA ARG A 37 -13.41 -12.36 -0.65
C ARG A 37 -12.84 -10.98 -0.98
N SER A 38 -11.68 -10.94 -1.62
CA SER A 38 -11.15 -9.70 -2.20
C SER A 38 -11.97 -9.25 -3.41
N VAL A 39 -12.12 -7.93 -3.58
CA VAL A 39 -12.91 -7.25 -4.63
C VAL A 39 -12.07 -6.15 -5.28
N GLY A 40 -10.76 -6.22 -5.24
CA GLY A 40 -9.92 -5.17 -5.79
C GLY A 40 -9.84 -5.20 -7.32
N PRO A 41 -9.47 -4.06 -7.94
CA PRO A 41 -9.24 -3.96 -9.39
C PRO A 41 -7.92 -4.56 -9.84
N GLY A 42 -7.05 -4.89 -8.90
CA GLY A 42 -5.67 -5.23 -9.13
C GLY A 42 -4.76 -4.03 -9.39
N GLY A 43 -3.55 -4.04 -8.84
CA GLY A 43 -2.56 -2.96 -8.96
C GLY A 43 -2.90 -1.71 -8.15
N GLY A 44 -2.34 -0.58 -8.54
CA GLY A 44 -2.65 0.75 -7.98
C GLY A 44 -1.81 1.16 -6.77
N GLY A 45 -0.81 0.39 -6.37
CA GLY A 45 0.18 0.73 -5.32
C GLY A 45 1.58 0.26 -5.67
N TRP A 46 2.59 0.77 -4.99
CA TRP A 46 3.99 0.57 -5.38
C TRP A 46 4.47 -0.85 -5.17
N ILE A 47 4.97 -1.48 -6.26
CA ILE A 47 5.61 -2.78 -6.23
C ILE A 47 7.09 -2.56 -5.90
N GLN A 48 7.49 -2.87 -4.67
CA GLN A 48 8.85 -2.61 -4.17
C GLN A 48 9.82 -3.72 -4.54
N SER A 49 9.36 -4.97 -4.52
CA SER A 49 10.18 -6.13 -4.81
C SER A 49 9.42 -7.17 -5.61
N ILE A 50 10.15 -7.86 -6.49
CA ILE A 50 9.64 -8.96 -7.30
C ILE A 50 10.73 -10.03 -7.42
N LEU A 51 10.36 -11.31 -7.30
CA LEU A 51 11.31 -12.40 -7.34
C LEU A 51 10.70 -13.64 -7.98
N TRP A 52 11.29 -14.11 -9.08
CA TRP A 52 11.03 -15.46 -9.58
C TRP A 52 11.65 -16.50 -8.64
N SER A 53 10.86 -17.52 -8.29
CA SER A 53 11.36 -18.64 -7.49
C SER A 53 12.47 -19.39 -8.24
N ARG A 54 13.49 -19.81 -7.50
CA ARG A 54 14.52 -20.72 -7.99
C ARG A 54 14.08 -22.20 -7.98
N HIS A 55 13.03 -22.51 -7.22
CA HIS A 55 12.56 -23.87 -6.99
C HIS A 55 11.35 -24.25 -7.85
N ALA A 56 10.60 -23.25 -8.36
CA ALA A 56 9.40 -23.48 -9.16
C ALA A 56 9.30 -22.45 -10.29
N LYS A 57 9.35 -22.90 -11.55
CA LYS A 57 9.44 -22.03 -12.74
C LYS A 57 8.26 -21.07 -12.90
N ASP A 58 7.07 -21.42 -12.39
CA ASP A 58 5.85 -20.62 -12.52
C ASP A 58 5.53 -19.81 -11.23
N ARG A 59 6.38 -19.92 -10.19
CA ARG A 59 6.17 -19.18 -8.94
C ARG A 59 6.84 -17.83 -8.99
N LEU A 60 6.04 -16.80 -8.69
CA LEU A 60 6.44 -15.40 -8.60
C LEU A 60 6.05 -14.82 -7.25
N PHE A 61 6.99 -14.16 -6.59
CA PHE A 61 6.79 -13.43 -5.34
C PHE A 61 6.75 -11.94 -5.62
N VAL A 62 5.83 -11.22 -4.96
CA VAL A 62 5.69 -9.77 -5.09
C VAL A 62 5.59 -9.15 -3.70
N GLY A 63 6.39 -8.12 -3.45
CA GLY A 63 6.35 -7.29 -2.25
C GLY A 63 5.94 -5.86 -2.58
N CYS A 64 5.06 -5.29 -1.76
CA CYS A 64 4.44 -3.99 -2.00
C CYS A 64 4.70 -3.04 -0.84
N ASP A 65 4.39 -1.75 -1.04
CA ASP A 65 4.60 -0.72 -0.01
C ASP A 65 3.49 -0.71 1.07
N VAL A 66 2.25 -1.02 0.70
CA VAL A 66 1.10 -1.04 1.63
C VAL A 66 0.32 -2.36 1.58
N GLY A 67 0.55 -3.17 0.53
CA GLY A 67 -0.17 -4.42 0.30
C GLY A 67 0.46 -5.64 0.96
N GLY A 68 1.71 -5.56 1.40
CA GLY A 68 2.43 -6.69 1.97
C GLY A 68 3.00 -7.63 0.91
N PHE A 69 2.85 -8.92 1.12
CA PHE A 69 3.46 -9.98 0.33
C PHE A 69 2.42 -10.83 -0.40
N TYR A 70 2.72 -11.15 -1.66
CA TYR A 70 1.87 -11.96 -2.55
C TYR A 70 2.67 -13.07 -3.21
N VAL A 71 2.00 -14.17 -3.48
CA VAL A 71 2.53 -15.32 -4.22
C VAL A 71 1.64 -15.62 -5.41
N SER A 72 2.25 -15.82 -6.56
CA SER A 72 1.62 -16.44 -7.74
C SER A 72 2.25 -17.79 -8.00
N GLU A 73 1.45 -18.81 -8.23
CA GLU A 73 1.89 -20.15 -8.61
C GLU A 73 1.73 -20.41 -10.12
N ASN A 74 1.32 -19.39 -10.89
CA ASN A 74 0.97 -19.51 -12.30
C ASN A 74 1.52 -18.35 -13.16
N ALA A 75 2.76 -17.94 -12.91
CA ALA A 75 3.49 -16.91 -13.65
C ALA A 75 2.81 -15.52 -13.61
N GLY A 76 2.23 -15.16 -12.48
CA GLY A 76 1.58 -13.87 -12.28
C GLY A 76 0.14 -13.77 -12.79
N ARG A 77 -0.47 -14.87 -13.28
CA ARG A 77 -1.86 -14.84 -13.75
C ARG A 77 -2.88 -14.72 -12.63
N HIS A 78 -2.53 -15.18 -11.44
CA HIS A 78 -3.32 -15.02 -10.23
C HIS A 78 -2.39 -14.93 -9.02
N TYR A 79 -2.77 -14.12 -8.01
CA TYR A 79 -1.98 -13.92 -6.79
C TYR A 79 -2.81 -14.28 -5.57
N GLU A 80 -2.13 -14.85 -4.61
CA GLU A 80 -2.61 -15.06 -3.24
C GLU A 80 -1.86 -14.12 -2.31
N MET A 81 -2.58 -13.34 -1.54
CA MET A 81 -2.03 -12.53 -0.46
C MET A 81 -1.63 -13.45 0.69
N ARG A 82 -0.41 -13.29 1.24
CA ARG A 82 0.10 -14.09 2.35
C ARG A 82 0.77 -13.19 3.40
N ASN A 83 -0.05 -12.46 4.15
CA ASN A 83 0.41 -11.45 5.13
C ASN A 83 0.29 -11.91 6.59
N ARG A 84 -0.12 -13.14 6.87
CA ARG A 84 -0.33 -13.62 8.24
C ARG A 84 0.94 -13.52 9.08
N GLY A 85 0.87 -12.78 10.18
CA GLY A 85 2.00 -12.55 11.09
C GLY A 85 2.85 -11.33 10.73
N LEU A 86 2.65 -10.68 9.57
CA LEU A 86 3.29 -9.40 9.26
C LEU A 86 2.68 -8.29 10.11
N LYS A 87 3.53 -7.54 10.79
CA LYS A 87 3.19 -6.30 11.49
C LYS A 87 3.50 -5.07 10.65
N HIS A 88 4.17 -5.25 9.53
CA HIS A 88 4.58 -4.20 8.61
C HIS A 88 4.35 -4.62 7.17
N MET A 89 3.52 -3.86 6.44
CA MET A 89 3.11 -4.21 5.07
C MET A 89 4.07 -3.68 3.99
N TYR A 90 5.07 -2.86 4.35
CA TYR A 90 6.07 -2.39 3.39
C TYR A 90 7.17 -3.44 3.21
N VAL A 91 7.12 -4.19 2.12
CA VAL A 91 8.08 -5.27 1.79
C VAL A 91 9.11 -4.75 0.79
N GLU A 92 10.26 -4.31 1.29
CA GLU A 92 11.35 -3.74 0.49
C GLU A 92 12.10 -4.80 -0.31
N THR A 93 12.32 -5.97 0.27
CA THR A 93 13.10 -7.04 -0.36
C THR A 93 12.61 -8.42 0.03
N ILE A 94 12.75 -9.37 -0.89
CA ILE A 94 12.38 -10.77 -0.73
C ILE A 94 13.62 -11.62 -1.01
N ALA A 95 13.86 -12.65 -0.18
CA ALA A 95 14.87 -13.65 -0.46
C ALA A 95 14.31 -15.06 -0.26
N GLU A 96 14.53 -15.93 -1.23
CA GLU A 96 14.18 -17.36 -1.16
C GLU A 96 15.43 -18.15 -0.79
N HIS A 97 15.29 -19.06 0.19
CA HIS A 97 16.41 -19.87 0.65
C HIS A 97 16.97 -20.74 -0.50
N PRO A 98 18.31 -20.86 -0.63
CA PRO A 98 18.93 -21.53 -1.77
C PRO A 98 18.54 -22.98 -2.01
N SER A 99 18.23 -23.74 -0.96
CA SER A 99 17.97 -25.19 -1.03
C SER A 99 16.64 -25.64 -0.41
N ASN A 100 15.90 -24.74 0.25
CA ASN A 100 14.60 -25.06 0.86
C ASN A 100 13.51 -24.12 0.37
N PRO A 101 12.56 -24.60 -0.47
CA PRO A 101 11.49 -23.76 -1.04
C PRO A 101 10.46 -23.26 -0.02
N ASP A 102 10.46 -23.80 1.20
CA ASP A 102 9.51 -23.42 2.25
C ASP A 102 10.02 -22.22 3.06
N ILE A 103 11.32 -21.90 2.95
CA ILE A 103 11.94 -20.78 3.69
C ILE A 103 12.07 -19.56 2.80
N LEU A 104 11.48 -18.45 3.27
CA LEU A 104 11.62 -17.12 2.68
C LEU A 104 11.93 -16.10 3.76
N PHE A 105 12.55 -15.01 3.35
CA PHE A 105 12.80 -13.83 4.18
C PHE A 105 12.19 -12.60 3.53
N LEU A 106 11.61 -11.72 4.35
CA LEU A 106 11.18 -10.38 3.95
C LEU A 106 11.97 -9.34 4.75
N GLY A 107 12.52 -8.38 4.03
CA GLY A 107 13.02 -7.14 4.59
C GLY A 107 11.95 -6.07 4.51
N THR A 108 11.64 -5.46 5.64
CA THR A 108 10.63 -4.42 5.76
C THR A 108 11.24 -3.12 6.30
N LEU A 109 10.45 -2.07 6.39
CA LEU A 109 10.89 -0.83 7.05
C LEU A 109 11.16 -1.02 8.55
N GLY A 110 10.54 -2.01 9.17
CA GLY A 110 10.63 -2.29 10.62
C GLY A 110 11.59 -3.42 10.99
N GLY A 111 12.06 -4.23 10.03
CA GLY A 111 12.94 -5.34 10.34
C GLY A 111 12.79 -6.56 9.43
N ILE A 112 13.11 -7.71 9.98
CA ILE A 112 13.23 -8.98 9.26
C ILE A 112 12.09 -9.92 9.65
N TYR A 113 11.46 -10.53 8.64
CA TYR A 113 10.50 -11.62 8.80
C TYR A 113 11.01 -12.86 8.10
N LYS A 114 10.72 -14.02 8.69
CA LYS A 114 11.01 -15.34 8.15
C LYS A 114 9.74 -16.19 8.13
N THR A 115 9.58 -16.96 7.07
CA THR A 115 8.61 -18.05 6.97
C THR A 115 9.32 -19.39 6.82
N THR A 116 8.65 -20.48 7.21
CA THR A 116 9.07 -21.86 6.97
C THR A 116 7.95 -22.68 6.32
N ASP A 117 6.91 -22.00 5.80
CA ASP A 117 5.72 -22.57 5.19
C ASP A 117 5.33 -21.86 3.87
N ARG A 118 6.31 -21.35 3.13
CA ARG A 118 6.14 -20.63 1.85
C ARG A 118 5.32 -19.35 1.98
N GLY A 119 5.44 -18.65 3.10
CA GLY A 119 4.76 -17.39 3.32
C GLY A 119 3.33 -17.52 3.84
N GLN A 120 2.86 -18.71 4.19
CA GLN A 120 1.54 -18.86 4.81
C GLN A 120 1.49 -18.14 6.17
N THR A 121 2.61 -18.21 6.91
CA THR A 121 2.79 -17.48 8.16
C THR A 121 4.18 -16.85 8.26
N TRP A 122 4.26 -15.69 8.89
CA TRP A 122 5.49 -14.91 9.06
C TRP A 122 5.81 -14.72 10.53
N LEU A 123 7.07 -14.91 10.88
CA LEU A 123 7.61 -14.64 12.21
C LEU A 123 8.67 -13.55 12.14
N GLU A 124 8.52 -12.54 12.98
CA GLU A 124 9.51 -11.48 13.12
C GLU A 124 10.80 -12.04 13.75
N LYS A 125 11.95 -11.78 13.14
CA LYS A 125 13.27 -12.28 13.57
C LYS A 125 14.15 -11.12 14.03
N ARG A 126 14.09 -10.83 15.33
CA ARG A 126 14.77 -9.64 15.92
C ARG A 126 15.91 -9.97 16.87
N SER A 127 16.18 -11.24 17.18
CA SER A 127 17.25 -11.60 18.13
C SER A 127 18.60 -11.05 17.67
N GLY A 128 19.19 -10.16 18.44
CA GLY A 128 20.42 -9.45 18.12
C GLY A 128 20.25 -8.11 17.39
N LEU A 129 19.10 -7.83 16.77
CA LEU A 129 18.81 -6.54 16.13
C LEU A 129 18.47 -5.46 17.17
N PRO A 130 18.63 -4.16 16.83
CA PRO A 130 18.23 -3.06 17.70
C PRO A 130 16.78 -3.17 18.13
N PRO A 131 16.42 -2.72 19.35
CA PRO A 131 15.04 -2.68 19.80
C PRO A 131 14.20 -1.75 18.91
N ILE A 132 12.91 -2.04 18.82
CA ILE A 132 11.97 -1.18 18.11
C ILE A 132 11.85 0.13 18.86
N SER A 133 11.93 1.25 18.14
CA SER A 133 11.61 2.56 18.69
C SER A 133 10.15 2.92 18.36
N ASP A 134 9.48 3.66 19.24
CA ASP A 134 8.13 4.18 19.00
C ASP A 134 8.07 5.21 17.86
N SER A 135 9.21 5.61 17.33
CA SER A 135 9.37 6.65 16.32
C SER A 135 9.89 6.13 14.99
N GLN A 136 9.11 5.34 14.26
CA GLN A 136 9.30 5.07 12.82
C GLN A 136 10.66 4.47 12.36
N HIS A 137 10.61 3.32 11.70
CA HIS A 137 11.67 2.75 10.85
C HIS A 137 13.02 2.59 11.53
N THR A 138 13.07 1.71 12.52
CA THR A 138 14.29 1.46 13.30
C THR A 138 15.38 0.84 12.45
N ILE A 139 15.03 -0.08 11.54
CA ILE A 139 15.97 -0.80 10.70
C ILE A 139 15.30 -1.23 9.38
N GLN A 140 15.52 -0.47 8.32
CA GLN A 140 15.03 -0.79 6.98
C GLN A 140 15.99 -1.76 6.29
N ILE A 141 15.54 -2.96 5.99
CA ILE A 141 16.33 -3.96 5.29
C ILE A 141 16.15 -3.78 3.78
N SER A 142 17.21 -3.37 3.11
CA SER A 142 17.23 -3.12 1.66
C SER A 142 17.59 -4.36 0.84
N LYS A 143 18.36 -5.29 1.40
CA LYS A 143 18.81 -6.48 0.67
C LYS A 143 19.16 -7.63 1.59
N PHE A 144 18.85 -8.85 1.13
CA PHE A 144 19.39 -10.09 1.66
C PHE A 144 20.32 -10.76 0.66
N VAL A 145 21.39 -11.37 1.16
CA VAL A 145 22.30 -12.19 0.36
C VAL A 145 22.72 -13.42 1.15
N PHE A 146 22.55 -14.60 0.57
CA PHE A 146 23.07 -15.85 1.13
C PHE A 146 24.54 -16.02 0.80
N ALA A 147 25.31 -16.55 1.75
CA ALA A 147 26.69 -16.92 1.50
C ALA A 147 26.75 -18.14 0.56
N PRO A 148 27.55 -18.08 -0.51
CA PRO A 148 27.76 -19.24 -1.38
C PRO A 148 28.32 -20.44 -0.57
N GLY A 149 27.75 -21.62 -0.84
CA GLY A 149 28.20 -22.87 -0.20
C GLY A 149 27.70 -23.09 1.24
N ASN A 150 27.07 -22.08 1.87
CA ASN A 150 26.46 -22.22 3.20
C ASN A 150 25.09 -21.52 3.23
N PRO A 151 24.00 -22.25 2.97
CA PRO A 151 22.66 -21.68 2.90
C PRO A 151 22.12 -21.18 4.25
N ASP A 152 22.72 -21.58 5.39
CA ASP A 152 22.33 -21.08 6.70
C ASP A 152 22.98 -19.73 7.04
N THR A 153 24.00 -19.33 6.29
CA THR A 153 24.60 -18.00 6.43
C THR A 153 23.95 -16.99 5.52
N LEU A 154 23.38 -15.95 6.13
CA LEU A 154 22.62 -14.91 5.46
C LEU A 154 23.08 -13.53 5.94
N TYR A 155 23.23 -12.58 5.01
CA TYR A 155 23.51 -11.18 5.29
C TYR A 155 22.27 -10.33 5.00
N ALA A 156 22.04 -9.30 5.82
CA ALA A 156 20.99 -8.30 5.66
C ALA A 156 21.63 -6.90 5.66
N ALA A 157 21.48 -6.17 4.56
CA ALA A 157 21.95 -4.79 4.45
C ALA A 157 20.87 -3.82 4.91
N VAL A 158 21.30 -2.73 5.58
CA VAL A 158 20.40 -1.66 6.04
C VAL A 158 20.47 -0.50 5.05
N GLY A 159 19.33 -0.27 4.39
CA GLY A 159 19.15 0.73 3.36
C GLY A 159 18.86 2.13 3.87
N GLN A 160 18.36 2.96 2.98
CA GLN A 160 17.95 4.32 3.29
C GLN A 160 16.60 4.31 4.01
N PRO A 161 16.53 4.69 5.28
CA PRO A 161 15.25 4.82 5.94
C PRO A 161 14.45 5.99 5.31
N ARG A 162 13.19 5.75 4.99
CA ARG A 162 12.28 6.79 4.45
C ARG A 162 12.29 8.08 5.27
N THR A 163 12.53 7.98 6.57
CA THR A 163 12.48 9.10 7.51
C THR A 163 13.84 9.67 7.90
N ARG A 164 14.95 9.14 7.39
CA ARG A 164 16.33 9.51 7.76
C ARG A 164 16.69 9.32 9.26
N LYS A 165 15.83 8.70 10.06
CA LYS A 165 16.02 8.54 11.52
C LYS A 165 16.45 7.13 11.93
N GLY A 166 16.43 6.15 11.01
CA GLY A 166 16.80 4.76 11.30
C GLY A 166 18.29 4.49 11.25
N ALA A 167 18.66 3.24 11.53
CA ALA A 167 20.02 2.72 11.41
C ALA A 167 20.52 2.82 9.96
N ARG A 168 21.80 3.13 9.78
CA ARG A 168 22.48 3.29 8.48
C ARG A 168 23.88 2.71 8.55
N GLY A 169 24.44 2.35 7.40
CA GLY A 169 25.83 1.84 7.30
C GLY A 169 26.03 0.50 7.99
N GLN A 170 24.99 -0.30 8.12
CA GLN A 170 25.03 -1.56 8.85
C GLN A 170 24.79 -2.74 7.94
N ILE A 171 25.52 -3.81 8.17
CA ILE A 171 25.28 -5.13 7.60
C ILE A 171 25.20 -6.11 8.76
N TRP A 172 24.11 -6.84 8.80
CA TRP A 172 23.83 -7.86 9.80
C TRP A 172 24.02 -9.24 9.19
N ARG A 173 24.59 -10.16 9.95
CA ARG A 173 24.82 -11.55 9.55
C ARG A 173 24.12 -12.50 10.51
N SER A 174 23.51 -13.52 9.96
CA SER A 174 23.04 -14.70 10.64
C SER A 174 23.85 -15.91 10.17
N ASP A 175 24.18 -16.82 11.07
CA ASP A 175 24.84 -18.10 10.78
C ASP A 175 23.91 -19.28 11.10
N ASP A 176 22.64 -19.02 11.44
CA ASP A 176 21.61 -19.98 11.88
C ASP A 176 20.30 -19.80 11.09
N CYS A 177 20.43 -19.52 9.82
CA CYS A 177 19.29 -19.32 8.93
C CYS A 177 18.29 -18.27 9.44
N GLY A 178 18.79 -17.13 9.94
CA GLY A 178 18.01 -15.96 10.32
C GLY A 178 17.36 -16.04 11.71
N GLU A 179 17.71 -16.97 12.56
CA GLU A 179 17.19 -17.04 13.93
C GLU A 179 17.83 -15.97 14.83
N THR A 180 19.14 -15.76 14.69
CA THR A 180 19.88 -14.72 15.41
C THR A 180 20.74 -13.87 14.47
N TRP A 181 20.94 -12.60 14.81
CA TRP A 181 21.66 -11.63 14.00
C TRP A 181 22.76 -10.93 14.78
N ARG A 182 23.90 -10.70 14.13
CA ARG A 182 24.98 -9.88 14.67
C ARG A 182 25.47 -8.87 13.63
N MET A 183 25.78 -7.66 14.04
CA MET A 183 26.39 -6.67 13.18
C MET A 183 27.83 -7.08 12.84
N VAL A 184 28.19 -7.06 11.54
CA VAL A 184 29.53 -7.48 11.11
C VAL A 184 30.45 -6.33 10.78
N VAL A 185 29.95 -5.16 10.40
CA VAL A 185 30.76 -4.01 10.00
C VAL A 185 31.58 -3.49 11.18
N LYS A 186 32.92 -3.55 11.05
CA LYS A 186 33.87 -3.02 12.02
C LYS A 186 34.44 -1.68 11.57
N SER A 187 34.64 -1.49 10.25
CA SER A 187 35.16 -0.25 9.68
C SER A 187 34.81 -0.07 8.20
N GLY A 188 34.96 1.16 7.69
CA GLY A 188 34.77 1.53 6.28
C GLY A 188 33.38 1.96 5.89
N LEU A 189 32.33 1.51 6.56
CA LEU A 189 30.96 2.00 6.40
C LEU A 189 30.55 2.74 7.67
N ASP A 190 30.10 3.99 7.53
CA ASP A 190 29.71 4.84 8.64
C ASP A 190 28.18 5.09 8.67
N LYS A 191 27.72 5.74 9.71
CA LYS A 191 26.30 6.08 9.93
C LYS A 191 25.69 7.05 8.89
N ASN A 192 26.48 7.58 7.95
CA ASN A 192 26.00 8.45 6.87
C ASN A 192 25.87 7.70 5.53
N ILE A 193 26.17 6.41 5.53
CA ILE A 193 26.10 5.56 4.34
C ILE A 193 24.77 4.83 4.30
N ASP A 194 24.03 4.99 3.20
CA ASP A 194 22.86 4.19 2.88
C ASP A 194 23.31 3.05 1.97
N ILE A 195 23.06 1.80 2.36
CA ILE A 195 23.39 0.64 1.56
C ILE A 195 22.13 0.24 0.77
N TYR A 196 22.18 0.41 -0.54
CA TYR A 196 21.04 0.12 -1.43
C TYR A 196 21.03 -1.33 -1.88
N ASP A 197 22.22 -1.90 -2.16
CA ASP A 197 22.36 -3.28 -2.60
C ASP A 197 23.65 -3.90 -2.05
N LEU A 198 23.64 -5.23 -1.95
CA LEU A 198 24.75 -6.03 -1.44
C LEU A 198 24.88 -7.27 -2.32
N ALA A 199 26.12 -7.62 -2.70
CA ALA A 199 26.40 -8.82 -3.47
C ALA A 199 27.60 -9.57 -2.88
N VAL A 200 27.58 -10.91 -2.96
CA VAL A 200 28.67 -11.81 -2.55
C VAL A 200 29.14 -12.58 -3.78
N ALA A 201 30.44 -12.70 -3.96
CA ALA A 201 31.04 -13.43 -5.07
C ALA A 201 30.74 -14.92 -4.95
N ALA A 202 30.29 -15.54 -6.05
CA ALA A 202 29.89 -16.95 -6.06
C ALA A 202 31.06 -17.93 -5.75
N ASP A 203 32.29 -17.55 -6.05
CA ASP A 203 33.51 -18.33 -5.85
C ASP A 203 34.19 -18.08 -4.48
N ASN A 204 33.82 -16.99 -3.78
CA ASN A 204 34.47 -16.62 -2.52
C ASN A 204 33.50 -15.86 -1.60
N PRO A 205 32.97 -16.50 -0.55
CA PRO A 205 32.01 -15.88 0.38
C PRO A 205 32.59 -14.72 1.18
N ASN A 206 33.92 -14.55 1.23
CA ASN A 206 34.55 -13.42 1.91
C ASN A 206 34.56 -12.14 1.04
N ARG A 207 34.36 -12.30 -0.27
CA ARG A 207 34.38 -11.17 -1.22
C ARG A 207 32.97 -10.60 -1.40
N MET A 208 32.80 -9.36 -1.01
CA MET A 208 31.51 -8.68 -1.06
C MET A 208 31.64 -7.29 -1.70
N LEU A 209 30.54 -6.82 -2.29
CA LEU A 209 30.37 -5.45 -2.79
C LEU A 209 29.08 -4.85 -2.23
N ALA A 210 29.15 -3.59 -1.83
CA ALA A 210 28.01 -2.80 -1.37
C ALA A 210 27.82 -1.58 -2.27
N ALA A 211 26.62 -1.41 -2.84
CA ALA A 211 26.23 -0.23 -3.57
C ALA A 211 25.61 0.78 -2.59
N THR A 212 26.08 2.02 -2.59
CA THR A 212 25.72 3.00 -1.58
C THR A 212 25.48 4.41 -2.15
N ASN A 213 24.98 5.30 -1.31
CA ASN A 213 24.86 6.72 -1.63
C ASN A 213 26.24 7.45 -1.72
N LYS A 214 27.34 6.76 -1.44
CA LYS A 214 28.72 7.28 -1.47
C LYS A 214 29.63 6.50 -2.42
N GLY A 215 29.05 5.72 -3.33
CA GLY A 215 29.77 4.86 -4.26
C GLY A 215 29.77 3.39 -3.85
N LEU A 216 30.68 2.66 -4.45
CA LEU A 216 30.89 1.25 -4.15
C LEU A 216 31.92 1.06 -3.05
N PHE A 217 31.62 0.11 -2.20
CA PHE A 217 32.57 -0.39 -1.19
C PHE A 217 32.76 -1.89 -1.40
N ARG A 218 33.99 -2.34 -1.17
CA ARG A 218 34.39 -3.74 -1.28
C ARG A 218 34.93 -4.24 0.06
N SER A 219 34.57 -5.47 0.38
CA SER A 219 35.15 -6.26 1.49
C SER A 219 35.77 -7.53 0.91
N ASP A 220 36.86 -7.97 1.50
CA ASP A 220 37.49 -9.27 1.22
C ASP A 220 37.57 -10.16 2.49
N ASP A 221 36.84 -9.80 3.56
CA ASP A 221 36.80 -10.47 4.88
C ASP A 221 35.38 -10.73 5.39
N ALA A 222 34.46 -11.06 4.48
CA ALA A 222 33.05 -11.39 4.78
C ALA A 222 32.28 -10.22 5.43
N GLY A 223 32.59 -9.00 5.06
CA GLY A 223 31.86 -7.79 5.46
C GLY A 223 32.35 -7.15 6.76
N GLU A 224 33.48 -7.56 7.32
CA GLU A 224 34.05 -6.94 8.52
C GLU A 224 34.64 -5.57 8.24
N THR A 225 35.47 -5.47 7.19
CA THR A 225 36.07 -4.20 6.78
C THR A 225 35.79 -3.85 5.35
N TRP A 226 35.61 -2.57 5.06
CA TRP A 226 35.18 -2.07 3.76
C TRP A 226 36.08 -0.94 3.27
N ALA A 227 36.43 -1.01 1.99
CA ALA A 227 37.20 0.03 1.31
C ALA A 227 36.48 0.51 0.04
N PRO A 228 36.62 1.78 -0.35
CA PRO A 228 36.05 2.26 -1.62
C PRO A 228 36.59 1.46 -2.81
N SER A 229 35.75 1.17 -3.79
CA SER A 229 36.06 0.42 -5.01
C SER A 229 35.48 1.12 -6.24
N ASN A 230 35.97 2.34 -6.52
CA ASN A 230 35.36 3.28 -7.45
C ASN A 230 36.21 3.59 -8.68
N ASP A 231 37.36 2.91 -8.90
CA ASP A 231 38.25 3.17 -10.04
C ASP A 231 37.50 2.98 -11.39
N GLY A 232 37.47 4.06 -12.20
CA GLY A 232 36.73 4.09 -13.46
C GLY A 232 35.27 4.51 -13.37
N LEU A 233 34.73 4.71 -12.15
CA LEU A 233 33.44 5.35 -11.95
C LEU A 233 33.59 6.89 -11.99
N PRO A 234 32.52 7.63 -12.32
CA PRO A 234 32.54 9.10 -12.27
C PRO A 234 32.70 9.60 -10.83
N SER A 235 33.12 10.87 -10.67
CA SER A 235 33.38 11.48 -9.36
C SER A 235 32.12 11.59 -8.48
N HIS A 236 30.95 11.60 -9.07
CA HIS A 236 29.66 11.68 -8.38
C HIS A 236 29.06 10.27 -8.23
N LEU A 237 29.26 9.70 -7.05
CA LEU A 237 29.02 8.30 -6.78
C LEU A 237 27.67 8.10 -6.09
N ARG A 238 26.66 7.76 -6.84
CA ARG A 238 25.38 7.27 -6.32
C ARG A 238 25.04 5.95 -6.98
N THR A 239 25.66 4.88 -6.46
CA THR A 239 25.41 3.52 -6.96
C THR A 239 24.10 2.99 -6.42
N ARG A 240 23.39 2.15 -7.20
CA ARG A 240 22.04 1.69 -6.81
C ARG A 240 21.95 0.18 -6.72
N HIS A 241 22.15 -0.54 -7.83
CA HIS A 241 22.04 -1.98 -7.89
C HIS A 241 23.30 -2.66 -8.38
N LEU A 242 23.54 -3.86 -7.86
CA LEU A 242 24.64 -4.75 -8.19
C LEU A 242 24.09 -6.06 -8.80
N ALA A 243 24.75 -6.54 -9.84
CA ALA A 243 24.54 -7.90 -10.35
C ALA A 243 25.90 -8.56 -10.55
N TRP A 244 26.27 -9.47 -9.66
CA TRP A 244 27.44 -10.31 -9.80
C TRP A 244 27.09 -11.52 -10.65
N SER A 245 27.86 -11.79 -11.72
CA SER A 245 27.59 -12.97 -12.56
C SER A 245 27.84 -14.26 -11.78
N PRO A 246 26.87 -15.19 -11.74
CA PRO A 246 27.11 -16.52 -11.16
C PRO A 246 28.05 -17.39 -11.99
N SER A 247 28.11 -17.20 -13.33
CA SER A 247 28.91 -18.01 -14.25
C SER A 247 30.34 -17.51 -14.42
N ASP A 248 30.60 -16.22 -14.13
CA ASP A 248 31.94 -15.64 -14.15
C ASP A 248 32.13 -14.68 -12.98
N PRO A 249 32.85 -15.08 -11.92
CA PRO A 249 33.03 -14.25 -10.73
C PRO A 249 33.92 -13.02 -10.93
N LYS A 250 34.50 -12.82 -12.11
CA LYS A 250 35.17 -11.58 -12.47
C LYS A 250 34.22 -10.52 -12.97
N VAL A 251 33.06 -10.91 -13.51
CA VAL A 251 32.11 -10.00 -14.12
C VAL A 251 31.07 -9.51 -13.09
N VAL A 252 31.02 -8.22 -12.95
CA VAL A 252 30.03 -7.52 -12.09
C VAL A 252 29.47 -6.34 -12.84
N TYR A 253 28.18 -6.08 -12.66
CA TYR A 253 27.51 -4.87 -13.13
C TYR A 253 27.04 -4.03 -11.98
N VAL A 254 27.04 -2.70 -12.17
CA VAL A 254 26.50 -1.74 -11.22
C VAL A 254 25.69 -0.68 -11.98
N THR A 255 24.61 -0.23 -11.37
CA THR A 255 23.86 0.92 -11.88
C THR A 255 24.20 2.16 -11.05
N LEU A 256 24.32 3.30 -11.75
CA LEU A 256 24.52 4.61 -11.16
C LEU A 256 23.33 5.50 -11.44
N MET A 257 22.89 6.20 -10.40
CA MET A 257 21.88 7.25 -10.50
C MET A 257 22.53 8.59 -10.86
N GLN A 258 21.82 9.41 -11.63
CA GLN A 258 22.21 10.81 -11.86
C GLN A 258 22.09 11.61 -10.55
N VAL A 259 23.07 12.42 -10.25
CA VAL A 259 23.02 13.34 -9.12
C VAL A 259 22.53 14.71 -9.63
N GLY A 260 21.55 15.30 -8.95
CA GLY A 260 21.02 16.60 -9.29
C GLY A 260 22.06 17.71 -9.24
N GLY A 261 22.03 18.62 -10.24
CA GLY A 261 22.99 19.74 -10.34
C GLY A 261 24.22 19.49 -11.19
N GLU A 262 24.45 18.23 -11.65
CA GLU A 262 25.58 17.93 -12.56
C GLU A 262 25.35 18.43 -13.98
N LYS A 263 26.44 18.89 -14.59
CA LYS A 263 26.43 19.40 -15.98
C LYS A 263 26.58 18.31 -17.03
N THR A 264 27.01 17.11 -16.63
CA THR A 264 27.27 15.96 -17.50
C THR A 264 26.50 14.74 -17.03
N TRP A 265 26.16 13.86 -17.97
CA TRP A 265 25.50 12.60 -17.67
C TRP A 265 26.52 11.57 -17.17
N SER A 266 26.34 11.12 -15.94
CA SER A 266 27.20 10.10 -15.30
C SER A 266 26.44 8.83 -14.92
N ALA A 267 25.13 8.86 -15.07
CA ALA A 267 24.27 7.72 -14.76
C ALA A 267 24.34 6.60 -15.82
N GLY A 268 23.84 5.43 -15.47
CA GLY A 268 23.75 4.29 -16.35
C GLY A 268 24.34 3.02 -15.77
N VAL A 269 24.79 2.13 -16.64
CA VAL A 269 25.36 0.84 -16.26
C VAL A 269 26.86 0.86 -16.44
N TYR A 270 27.57 0.33 -15.48
CA TYR A 270 29.03 0.09 -15.53
C TYR A 270 29.30 -1.40 -15.31
N ARG A 271 30.38 -1.90 -15.92
CA ARG A 271 30.84 -3.28 -15.83
C ARG A 271 32.26 -3.35 -15.30
N SER A 272 32.50 -4.30 -14.43
CA SER A 272 33.83 -4.76 -14.00
C SER A 272 34.12 -6.11 -14.61
N GLU A 273 35.40 -6.37 -14.91
CA GLU A 273 35.94 -7.66 -15.39
C GLU A 273 37.03 -8.21 -14.45
N ASP A 274 37.15 -7.65 -13.27
CA ASP A 274 38.16 -8.00 -12.25
C ASP A 274 37.56 -8.18 -10.84
N GLY A 275 36.26 -8.52 -10.79
CA GLY A 275 35.52 -8.76 -9.54
C GLY A 275 35.23 -7.50 -8.76
N GLY A 276 34.99 -6.40 -9.45
CA GLY A 276 34.55 -5.14 -8.85
C GLY A 276 35.68 -4.23 -8.39
N ARG A 277 36.91 -4.38 -8.88
CA ARG A 277 38.04 -3.47 -8.57
C ARG A 277 38.03 -2.25 -9.48
N THR A 278 37.88 -2.47 -10.79
CA THR A 278 37.84 -1.40 -11.78
C THR A 278 36.57 -1.48 -12.64
N TRP A 279 36.11 -0.34 -13.14
CA TRP A 279 34.82 -0.21 -13.79
C TRP A 279 34.93 0.50 -15.14
N GLN A 280 34.13 0.06 -16.10
CA GLN A 280 34.02 0.66 -17.42
C GLN A 280 32.55 0.99 -17.73
N PRO A 281 32.27 2.13 -18.37
CA PRO A 281 30.91 2.47 -18.78
C PRO A 281 30.38 1.49 -19.83
N ARG A 282 29.12 1.08 -19.66
CA ARG A 282 28.39 0.16 -20.53
C ARG A 282 26.93 0.64 -20.71
N SER A 283 26.76 1.87 -21.19
CA SER A 283 25.46 2.54 -21.26
C SER A 283 25.01 2.90 -22.67
N ASN A 284 25.74 2.46 -23.73
CA ASN A 284 25.40 2.79 -25.10
C ASN A 284 24.05 2.16 -25.51
N GLY A 285 23.12 3.00 -26.02
CA GLY A 285 21.76 2.58 -26.37
C GLY A 285 20.73 2.73 -25.25
N LEU A 286 21.15 2.98 -24.01
CA LEU A 286 20.22 3.43 -22.97
C LEU A 286 19.71 4.82 -23.30
N LYS A 287 18.39 5.02 -23.29
CA LYS A 287 17.79 6.31 -23.60
C LYS A 287 18.13 7.31 -22.50
N GLN A 288 18.83 8.35 -22.88
CA GLN A 288 18.98 9.56 -22.08
C GLN A 288 17.82 10.49 -22.47
N LEU A 289 16.92 10.82 -21.55
CA LEU A 289 15.85 11.76 -21.82
C LEU A 289 16.43 13.16 -21.96
N ALA A 290 15.95 13.89 -22.95
CA ALA A 290 16.35 15.28 -23.18
C ALA A 290 15.82 16.15 -22.03
N GLY A 291 16.67 16.44 -21.06
CA GLY A 291 16.42 17.36 -19.95
C GLY A 291 17.73 17.99 -19.52
N LYS A 292 17.67 19.14 -18.86
CA LYS A 292 18.88 19.73 -18.26
C LYS A 292 19.31 18.87 -17.07
N PRO A 293 20.62 18.56 -16.90
CA PRO A 293 21.14 17.98 -15.69
C PRO A 293 20.62 18.76 -14.46
N GLY A 294 19.96 18.07 -13.49
CA GLY A 294 19.36 18.69 -12.31
C GLY A 294 17.86 19.01 -12.39
N SER A 295 17.17 18.79 -13.53
CA SER A 295 15.71 18.89 -13.58
C SER A 295 15.04 17.56 -13.24
N ASN A 296 13.80 17.58 -12.73
CA ASN A 296 13.00 16.38 -12.47
C ASN A 296 12.65 15.59 -13.76
N ASP A 297 12.93 16.14 -14.93
CA ASP A 297 12.73 15.51 -16.23
C ASP A 297 13.87 14.56 -16.66
N GLN A 298 14.85 14.37 -15.80
CA GLN A 298 16.06 13.56 -16.05
C GLN A 298 15.88 12.12 -15.62
N LEU A 299 15.18 11.41 -16.35
CA LEU A 299 14.48 10.24 -15.90
C LEU A 299 14.96 8.91 -16.48
N CYS A 300 15.92 8.94 -17.38
CA CYS A 300 16.62 7.73 -17.81
C CYS A 300 17.76 7.31 -16.94
N THR A 301 17.97 8.04 -15.92
CA THR A 301 19.16 7.91 -15.09
C THR A 301 18.89 7.14 -13.82
N TRP A 302 17.65 6.73 -13.64
CA TRP A 302 17.26 5.86 -12.53
C TRP A 302 17.18 4.43 -13.07
N THR A 303 18.34 3.82 -13.28
CA THR A 303 18.42 2.38 -13.44
C THR A 303 18.19 1.79 -12.06
N ASP A 304 16.92 1.59 -11.71
CA ASP A 304 16.52 1.15 -10.38
C ASP A 304 16.55 -0.37 -10.21
N CYS A 305 16.96 -1.11 -11.24
CA CYS A 305 17.09 -2.56 -11.15
C CYS A 305 18.05 -3.11 -12.19
N LEU A 306 18.62 -4.27 -11.88
CA LEU A 306 19.61 -4.95 -12.70
C LEU A 306 19.53 -6.47 -12.51
N ALA A 307 19.57 -7.24 -13.58
CA ALA A 307 19.64 -8.70 -13.53
C ALA A 307 20.58 -9.21 -14.61
N VAL A 308 21.46 -10.15 -14.26
CA VAL A 308 22.37 -10.84 -15.16
C VAL A 308 21.91 -12.30 -15.33
N ASP A 309 21.99 -12.82 -16.55
CA ASP A 309 21.70 -14.25 -16.80
C ASP A 309 22.70 -15.12 -16.02
N PRO A 310 22.22 -16.05 -15.20
CA PRO A 310 23.10 -16.89 -14.39
C PRO A 310 24.04 -17.79 -15.20
N ARG A 311 23.76 -18.01 -16.51
CA ARG A 311 24.54 -18.87 -17.40
C ARG A 311 25.43 -18.10 -18.37
N ASN A 312 25.14 -16.80 -18.58
CA ASN A 312 25.88 -15.96 -19.54
C ASN A 312 26.08 -14.54 -18.99
N PRO A 313 27.34 -14.18 -18.62
CA PRO A 313 27.64 -12.87 -18.03
C PRO A 313 27.37 -11.69 -18.97
N ASP A 314 27.23 -11.92 -20.28
CA ASP A 314 27.01 -10.88 -21.28
C ASP A 314 25.52 -10.59 -21.55
N VAL A 315 24.62 -11.42 -21.04
CA VAL A 315 23.16 -11.21 -21.12
C VAL A 315 22.69 -10.53 -19.85
N VAL A 316 22.25 -9.29 -19.98
CA VAL A 316 21.89 -8.43 -18.84
C VAL A 316 20.64 -7.64 -19.15
N TRP A 317 19.82 -7.44 -18.13
CA TRP A 317 18.61 -6.64 -18.14
C TRP A 317 18.68 -5.51 -17.12
N THR A 318 18.19 -4.34 -17.49
CA THR A 318 18.06 -3.20 -16.58
C THR A 318 16.73 -2.50 -16.75
N GLY A 319 16.19 -1.95 -15.66
CA GLY A 319 15.02 -1.10 -15.67
C GLY A 319 15.38 0.34 -15.37
N GLY A 320 14.89 1.24 -16.19
CA GLY A 320 15.05 2.67 -16.00
C GLY A 320 13.75 3.33 -15.57
N ALA A 321 13.86 4.40 -14.80
CA ALA A 321 12.71 5.04 -14.18
C ALA A 321 12.50 6.47 -14.63
N SER A 322 11.23 6.75 -14.89
CA SER A 322 10.66 8.07 -14.99
C SER A 322 9.19 8.00 -14.64
N TRP A 323 8.64 9.05 -14.09
CA TRP A 323 7.19 9.15 -13.91
C TRP A 323 6.39 9.01 -15.22
N TRP A 324 7.05 9.18 -16.36
CA TRP A 324 6.40 9.23 -17.68
C TRP A 324 6.89 8.15 -18.65
N TYR A 325 7.89 7.34 -18.28
CA TYR A 325 8.52 6.41 -19.20
C TYR A 325 8.92 5.10 -18.54
N THR A 326 8.45 3.99 -19.09
CA THR A 326 8.86 2.63 -18.69
C THR A 326 10.02 2.18 -19.55
N GLY A 327 11.23 2.22 -19.00
CA GLY A 327 12.43 1.80 -19.70
C GLY A 327 12.92 0.45 -19.20
N VAL A 328 12.57 -0.64 -19.89
CA VAL A 328 13.24 -1.95 -19.72
C VAL A 328 14.14 -2.16 -20.92
N TYR A 329 15.40 -2.45 -20.67
CA TYR A 329 16.45 -2.65 -21.67
C TYR A 329 17.16 -3.98 -21.46
N GLY A 330 17.54 -4.63 -22.56
CA GLY A 330 18.35 -5.84 -22.57
C GLY A 330 19.61 -5.66 -23.40
N THR A 331 20.66 -6.42 -23.06
CA THR A 331 21.89 -6.55 -23.82
C THR A 331 22.28 -8.03 -23.89
N THR A 332 22.96 -8.42 -24.97
CA THR A 332 23.55 -9.77 -25.17
C THR A 332 25.04 -9.71 -25.42
N ASN A 333 25.67 -8.53 -25.23
CA ASN A 333 27.09 -8.29 -25.50
C ASN A 333 27.78 -7.52 -24.36
N GLY A 334 27.38 -7.80 -23.13
CA GLY A 334 28.04 -7.25 -21.94
C GLY A 334 27.82 -5.75 -21.75
N GLY A 335 26.69 -5.22 -22.25
CA GLY A 335 26.35 -3.82 -22.15
C GLY A 335 27.05 -2.91 -23.17
N GLN A 336 27.73 -3.47 -24.19
CA GLN A 336 28.28 -2.66 -25.26
C GLN A 336 27.18 -1.95 -26.06
N ASN A 337 26.02 -2.61 -26.22
CA ASN A 337 24.80 -2.02 -26.78
C ASN A 337 23.57 -2.52 -26.06
N TRP A 338 22.70 -1.60 -25.68
CA TRP A 338 21.39 -1.88 -25.08
C TRP A 338 20.27 -1.66 -26.10
N LYS A 339 19.28 -2.52 -26.05
CA LYS A 339 18.04 -2.39 -26.82
C LYS A 339 16.87 -2.29 -25.85
N ARG A 340 15.94 -1.40 -26.18
CA ARG A 340 14.69 -1.32 -25.46
C ARG A 340 13.88 -2.58 -25.69
N ALA A 341 13.33 -3.16 -24.64
CA ALA A 341 12.65 -4.43 -24.62
C ALA A 341 11.18 -4.35 -24.21
N PHE A 342 10.69 -3.18 -23.81
CA PHE A 342 9.29 -2.96 -23.42
C PHE A 342 8.59 -2.02 -24.41
N PRO A 343 7.33 -2.30 -24.83
CA PRO A 343 6.64 -1.51 -25.85
C PRO A 343 6.36 -0.07 -25.39
N ASP A 344 6.13 0.83 -26.34
CA ASP A 344 5.78 2.22 -26.06
C ASP A 344 4.38 2.33 -25.45
N GLU A 345 3.43 1.59 -25.99
CA GLU A 345 2.09 1.48 -25.44
C GLU A 345 2.05 0.36 -24.40
N ARG A 346 1.76 0.76 -23.17
CA ARG A 346 1.67 -0.16 -22.04
C ARG A 346 0.33 -0.91 -22.05
N PRO A 347 0.34 -2.26 -21.95
CA PRO A 347 -0.88 -3.01 -21.74
C PRO A 347 -1.48 -2.73 -20.35
N GLY A 348 -2.81 -2.77 -20.25
CA GLY A 348 -3.56 -2.64 -19.00
C GLY A 348 -4.27 -1.31 -18.82
N TRP A 349 -5.19 -1.26 -17.88
CA TRP A 349 -6.09 -0.11 -17.64
C TRP A 349 -5.45 1.07 -16.90
N LEU A 350 -4.37 0.86 -16.13
CA LEU A 350 -3.66 1.90 -15.39
C LEU A 350 -2.73 2.77 -16.27
N LYS A 351 -3.16 3.12 -17.48
CA LYS A 351 -2.36 3.90 -18.44
C LYS A 351 -2.00 5.31 -17.95
N PHE A 352 -2.79 5.86 -17.04
CA PHE A 352 -2.60 7.18 -16.43
C PHE A 352 -1.62 7.20 -15.25
N TRP A 353 -1.22 6.02 -14.74
CA TRP A 353 -0.35 5.91 -13.57
C TRP A 353 1.13 5.91 -13.95
N GLY A 354 1.98 6.36 -13.01
CA GLY A 354 3.43 6.45 -13.22
C GLY A 354 4.08 5.10 -13.59
N PRO A 355 4.80 5.04 -14.71
CA PRO A 355 5.37 3.79 -15.23
C PRO A 355 6.77 3.48 -14.71
N THR A 356 7.20 4.10 -13.63
CA THR A 356 8.54 3.92 -13.06
C THR A 356 8.80 2.44 -12.74
N VAL A 357 9.83 1.86 -13.36
CA VAL A 357 10.29 0.50 -13.03
C VAL A 357 11.02 0.54 -11.69
N MET A 358 10.45 -0.15 -10.69
CA MET A 358 10.95 -0.18 -9.31
C MET A 358 11.80 -1.40 -9.02
N CYS A 359 11.46 -2.52 -9.61
CA CYS A 359 12.11 -3.81 -9.39
C CYS A 359 12.02 -4.69 -10.65
N LEU A 360 12.99 -5.58 -10.83
CA LEU A 360 13.08 -6.51 -11.96
C LEU A 360 13.67 -7.83 -11.48
N SER A 361 13.13 -8.94 -11.96
CA SER A 361 13.63 -10.27 -11.70
C SER A 361 13.71 -11.09 -12.98
N LEU A 362 14.85 -11.72 -13.19
CA LEU A 362 15.07 -12.76 -14.19
C LEU A 362 14.90 -14.12 -13.52
N SER A 363 14.18 -15.04 -14.16
CA SER A 363 14.00 -16.38 -13.61
C SER A 363 15.31 -17.17 -13.63
N PRO A 364 15.79 -17.69 -12.49
CA PRO A 364 16.99 -18.51 -12.46
C PRO A 364 16.83 -19.86 -13.18
N ALA A 365 15.60 -20.37 -13.22
CA ALA A 365 15.28 -21.64 -13.86
C ALA A 365 15.14 -21.51 -15.39
N ASP A 366 14.60 -20.38 -15.85
CA ASP A 366 14.32 -20.10 -17.27
C ASP A 366 14.57 -18.63 -17.60
N PRO A 367 15.77 -18.25 -18.09
CA PRO A 367 16.11 -16.86 -18.40
C PRO A 367 15.33 -16.23 -19.57
N SER A 368 14.44 -16.96 -20.24
CA SER A 368 13.46 -16.33 -21.13
C SER A 368 12.34 -15.62 -20.37
N ARG A 369 12.23 -15.85 -19.06
CA ARG A 369 11.21 -15.28 -18.19
C ARG A 369 11.76 -14.11 -17.37
N LEU A 370 11.17 -12.96 -17.59
CA LEU A 370 11.40 -11.78 -16.75
C LEU A 370 10.08 -11.32 -16.13
N ALA A 371 10.21 -10.65 -15.00
CA ALA A 371 9.12 -9.91 -14.38
C ALA A 371 9.65 -8.56 -13.91
N PHE A 372 8.84 -7.52 -13.99
CA PHE A 372 9.15 -6.25 -13.35
C PHE A 372 7.90 -5.63 -12.73
N GLY A 373 8.12 -4.86 -11.66
CA GLY A 373 7.12 -4.07 -10.98
C GLY A 373 7.35 -2.58 -11.19
N THR A 374 6.26 -1.84 -11.22
CA THR A 374 6.25 -0.37 -11.29
C THR A 374 5.57 0.23 -10.06
N SER A 375 5.35 1.53 -10.07
CA SER A 375 4.54 2.22 -9.06
C SER A 375 3.05 1.82 -9.04
N GLY A 376 2.63 0.75 -9.70
CA GLY A 376 1.23 0.30 -9.67
C GLY A 376 0.93 -0.96 -10.48
N MET A 377 1.91 -1.49 -11.19
CA MET A 377 1.68 -2.53 -12.20
C MET A 377 2.75 -3.61 -12.14
N VAL A 378 2.39 -4.84 -12.51
CA VAL A 378 3.31 -5.96 -12.72
C VAL A 378 3.19 -6.44 -14.17
N TYR A 379 4.34 -6.67 -14.78
CA TYR A 379 4.47 -7.22 -16.14
C TYR A 379 5.37 -8.42 -16.13
N THR A 380 5.03 -9.41 -16.97
CA THR A 380 5.87 -10.59 -17.22
C THR A 380 6.06 -10.85 -18.70
N THR A 381 7.19 -11.47 -19.04
CA THR A 381 7.44 -12.08 -20.34
C THR A 381 7.85 -13.53 -20.14
N GLU A 382 7.57 -14.38 -21.12
CA GLU A 382 7.94 -15.80 -21.13
C GLU A 382 8.77 -16.17 -22.39
N ASP A 383 9.16 -15.17 -23.20
CA ASP A 383 9.81 -15.33 -24.50
C ASP A 383 11.06 -14.44 -24.68
N GLY A 384 11.75 -14.10 -23.59
CA GLY A 384 12.96 -13.27 -23.64
C GLY A 384 12.68 -11.81 -23.98
N ALA A 385 11.56 -11.30 -23.51
CA ALA A 385 11.11 -9.90 -23.68
C ALA A 385 10.70 -9.54 -25.14
N VAL A 386 10.30 -10.52 -25.94
CA VAL A 386 9.69 -10.28 -27.26
C VAL A 386 8.25 -9.79 -27.08
N THR A 387 7.50 -10.43 -26.18
CA THR A 387 6.14 -9.99 -25.79
C THR A 387 6.02 -9.82 -24.29
N TRP A 388 5.11 -8.94 -23.88
CA TRP A 388 4.85 -8.64 -22.47
C TRP A 388 3.36 -8.71 -22.15
N ALA A 389 3.04 -9.30 -21.01
CA ALA A 389 1.69 -9.35 -20.49
C ALA A 389 1.60 -8.57 -19.16
N GLN A 390 0.57 -7.77 -19.02
CA GLN A 390 0.20 -7.22 -17.73
C GLN A 390 -0.34 -8.34 -16.81
N ARG A 391 -0.06 -8.26 -15.50
CA ARG A 391 -0.34 -9.33 -14.54
C ARG A 391 -1.01 -8.84 -13.26
N TYR A 392 -1.62 -7.67 -13.26
CA TYR A 392 -2.27 -7.12 -12.07
C TYR A 392 -3.80 -7.15 -12.17
N SER A 393 -4.37 -7.30 -13.39
CA SER A 393 -5.82 -7.38 -13.61
C SER A 393 -6.14 -8.12 -14.90
N GLU A 394 -7.41 -8.44 -15.10
CA GLU A 394 -7.97 -8.86 -16.40
C GLU A 394 -8.94 -7.79 -16.89
N GLU A 395 -8.78 -7.36 -18.14
CA GLU A 395 -9.73 -6.46 -18.81
C GLU A 395 -10.67 -7.31 -19.65
N ARG A 396 -11.97 -7.19 -19.35
CA ARG A 396 -13.02 -7.90 -20.09
C ARG A 396 -13.35 -7.16 -21.39
N THR A 397 -13.98 -7.85 -22.33
CA THR A 397 -14.41 -7.27 -23.61
C THR A 397 -15.49 -6.19 -23.46
N ASP A 398 -16.22 -6.16 -22.33
CA ASP A 398 -17.18 -5.13 -21.97
C ASP A 398 -16.54 -3.90 -21.28
N GLY A 399 -15.22 -3.84 -21.20
CA GLY A 399 -14.45 -2.76 -20.57
C GLY A 399 -14.39 -2.81 -19.05
N LYS A 400 -14.97 -3.85 -18.43
CA LYS A 400 -14.89 -4.07 -16.98
C LYS A 400 -13.56 -4.70 -16.61
N ILE A 401 -13.12 -4.42 -15.38
CA ILE A 401 -11.85 -4.86 -14.79
C ILE A 401 -12.16 -5.94 -13.75
N VAL A 402 -11.37 -7.02 -13.77
CA VAL A 402 -11.37 -8.06 -12.74
C VAL A 402 -9.98 -8.15 -12.15
N GLY A 403 -9.87 -8.08 -10.83
CA GLY A 403 -8.57 -8.22 -10.14
C GLY A 403 -8.03 -9.65 -10.23
N THR A 404 -6.72 -9.76 -10.35
CA THR A 404 -6.01 -11.06 -10.32
C THR A 404 -5.57 -11.45 -8.91
N GLY A 405 -6.03 -10.72 -7.88
CA GLY A 405 -5.63 -10.90 -6.48
C GLY A 405 -4.43 -10.06 -6.06
N LEU A 406 -3.82 -9.30 -6.96
CA LEU A 406 -2.75 -8.33 -6.64
C LEU A 406 -3.36 -6.96 -6.31
N ASP A 407 -4.04 -6.87 -5.20
CA ASP A 407 -4.72 -5.66 -4.76
C ASP A 407 -3.82 -4.85 -3.83
N VAL A 408 -3.27 -3.73 -4.33
CA VAL A 408 -2.19 -2.98 -3.64
C VAL A 408 -2.59 -1.54 -3.34
N THR A 409 -3.84 -1.14 -3.52
CA THR A 409 -4.26 0.25 -3.32
C THR A 409 -5.05 0.46 -2.05
N CYS A 410 -4.99 1.69 -1.51
CA CYS A 410 -5.72 2.11 -0.32
C CYS A 410 -7.16 2.52 -0.68
N LEU A 411 -8.14 1.94 -0.01
CA LEU A 411 -9.52 2.36 -0.12
C LEU A 411 -9.84 3.43 0.94
N HIS A 412 -10.52 4.49 0.51
CA HIS A 412 -10.99 5.55 1.41
C HIS A 412 -12.44 5.34 1.81
N SER A 413 -13.32 5.00 0.86
CA SER A 413 -14.75 4.86 1.11
C SER A 413 -15.38 3.70 0.36
N VAL A 414 -16.38 3.09 0.97
CA VAL A 414 -17.30 2.12 0.37
C VAL A 414 -18.70 2.68 0.56
N THR A 415 -19.39 2.97 -0.54
CA THR A 415 -20.77 3.48 -0.52
C THR A 415 -21.67 2.52 -1.27
N PRO A 416 -22.53 1.75 -0.57
CA PRO A 416 -23.54 0.94 -1.22
C PRO A 416 -24.60 1.82 -1.88
N SER A 417 -25.08 1.43 -3.06
CA SER A 417 -26.24 2.08 -3.65
C SER A 417 -27.47 1.83 -2.76
N ARG A 418 -28.28 2.86 -2.55
CA ARG A 418 -29.57 2.72 -1.89
C ARG A 418 -30.69 2.27 -2.83
N HIS A 419 -30.45 2.31 -4.13
CA HIS A 419 -31.44 2.05 -5.17
C HIS A 419 -31.24 0.73 -5.92
N GLN A 420 -30.00 0.25 -6.00
CA GLN A 420 -29.64 -0.90 -6.82
C GLN A 420 -28.83 -1.92 -6.02
N ARG A 421 -29.40 -3.13 -5.89
CA ARG A 421 -28.70 -4.27 -5.29
C ARG A 421 -27.44 -4.62 -6.08
N GLY A 422 -26.35 -4.92 -5.36
CA GLY A 422 -25.07 -5.30 -5.95
C GLY A 422 -24.24 -4.14 -6.50
N LYS A 423 -24.77 -2.89 -6.43
CA LYS A 423 -24.03 -1.70 -6.85
C LYS A 423 -23.35 -1.04 -5.65
N PHE A 424 -22.03 -0.81 -5.79
CA PHE A 424 -21.21 -0.12 -4.80
C PHE A 424 -20.26 0.86 -5.49
N TYR A 425 -20.09 2.00 -4.88
CA TYR A 425 -19.11 3.01 -5.24
C TYR A 425 -17.90 2.85 -4.32
N LEU A 426 -16.72 2.67 -4.91
CA LEU A 426 -15.47 2.42 -4.22
C LEU A 426 -14.51 3.59 -4.46
N GLY A 427 -14.33 4.42 -3.45
CA GLY A 427 -13.47 5.59 -3.49
C GLY A 427 -12.04 5.23 -3.09
N TYR A 428 -11.09 5.37 -4.00
CA TYR A 428 -9.69 5.04 -3.79
C TYR A 428 -8.82 6.29 -3.71
N TYR A 429 -7.73 6.17 -2.95
CA TYR A 429 -6.56 6.98 -3.21
C TYR A 429 -5.94 6.55 -4.53
N ASP A 430 -5.30 7.52 -5.22
CA ASP A 430 -4.44 7.30 -6.39
C ASP A 430 -5.12 6.81 -7.68
N ILE A 431 -6.20 6.06 -7.62
CA ILE A 431 -6.90 5.54 -8.81
C ILE A 431 -8.33 6.09 -8.99
N GLY A 432 -8.80 6.92 -8.06
CA GLY A 432 -10.08 7.62 -8.15
C GLY A 432 -11.29 6.76 -7.78
N LEU A 433 -12.36 6.83 -8.57
CA LEU A 433 -13.60 6.13 -8.32
C LEU A 433 -13.75 4.90 -9.21
N LEU A 434 -13.98 3.75 -8.57
CA LEU A 434 -14.42 2.53 -9.25
C LEU A 434 -15.82 2.16 -8.78
N VAL A 435 -16.61 1.57 -9.68
CA VAL A 435 -17.98 1.15 -9.41
C VAL A 435 -18.15 -0.30 -9.80
N THR A 436 -18.83 -1.07 -8.98
CA THR A 436 -19.35 -2.40 -9.30
C THR A 436 -20.87 -2.37 -9.33
N ASP A 437 -21.47 -3.20 -10.17
CA ASP A 437 -22.90 -3.43 -10.27
C ASP A 437 -23.28 -4.93 -10.14
N ASP A 438 -22.31 -5.74 -9.72
CA ASP A 438 -22.37 -7.20 -9.67
C ASP A 438 -21.76 -7.80 -8.38
N ASP A 439 -21.91 -7.11 -7.25
CA ASP A 439 -21.36 -7.49 -5.95
C ASP A 439 -19.83 -7.61 -5.97
N GLY A 440 -19.14 -6.77 -6.75
CA GLY A 440 -17.68 -6.74 -6.81
C GLY A 440 -17.04 -7.88 -7.59
N ARG A 441 -17.77 -8.52 -8.50
CA ARG A 441 -17.17 -9.51 -9.42
C ARG A 441 -16.41 -8.84 -10.55
N SER A 442 -16.79 -7.60 -10.88
CA SER A 442 -16.10 -6.75 -11.82
C SER A 442 -16.25 -5.28 -11.46
N LEU A 443 -15.35 -4.45 -11.95
CA LEU A 443 -15.25 -3.03 -11.64
C LEU A 443 -15.16 -2.19 -12.90
N THR A 444 -15.70 -0.98 -12.87
CA THR A 444 -15.52 0.03 -13.91
C THR A 444 -14.97 1.30 -13.29
N ARG A 445 -13.90 1.87 -13.86
CA ARG A 445 -13.38 3.16 -13.42
C ARG A 445 -14.23 4.29 -13.99
N GLN A 446 -14.82 5.12 -13.13
CA GLN A 446 -15.77 6.17 -13.51
C GLN A 446 -15.22 7.56 -13.15
N MET A 447 -14.34 8.09 -13.98
CA MET A 447 -13.65 9.37 -13.77
C MET A 447 -13.84 10.37 -14.95
N THR A 448 -14.69 10.04 -15.93
CA THR A 448 -14.93 10.90 -17.09
C THR A 448 -15.56 12.23 -16.67
N GLY A 449 -14.93 13.35 -17.04
CA GLY A 449 -15.41 14.71 -16.69
C GLY A 449 -14.81 15.25 -15.37
N VAL A 450 -14.17 14.43 -14.55
CA VAL A 450 -13.42 14.93 -13.37
C VAL A 450 -12.17 15.68 -13.83
N PRO A 451 -11.94 16.95 -13.40
CA PRO A 451 -10.77 17.69 -13.79
C PRO A 451 -9.47 17.00 -13.37
N GLY A 452 -8.46 17.01 -14.26
CA GLY A 452 -7.20 16.27 -14.05
C GLY A 452 -6.50 16.57 -12.73
N LYS A 453 -6.53 17.83 -12.24
CA LYS A 453 -5.96 18.18 -10.93
C LYS A 453 -6.64 17.51 -9.72
N PHE A 454 -7.87 16.98 -9.89
CA PHE A 454 -8.66 16.30 -8.86
C PHE A 454 -8.83 14.80 -9.13
N SER A 455 -8.31 14.28 -10.23
CA SER A 455 -8.55 12.92 -10.69
C SER A 455 -7.71 11.84 -9.97
N ASN A 456 -6.91 12.24 -8.99
CA ASN A 456 -6.08 11.29 -8.24
C ASN A 456 -6.91 10.41 -7.29
N SER A 457 -7.80 11.02 -6.51
CA SER A 457 -8.51 10.32 -5.43
C SER A 457 -10.00 10.63 -5.42
N CYS A 458 -10.79 9.65 -4.97
CA CYS A 458 -12.20 9.82 -4.60
C CYS A 458 -12.35 9.53 -3.11
N PHE A 459 -12.95 10.45 -2.37
CA PHE A 459 -13.03 10.37 -0.91
C PHE A 459 -14.41 9.97 -0.39
N CYS A 460 -15.47 10.34 -1.09
CA CYS A 460 -16.84 10.06 -0.69
C CYS A 460 -17.78 10.09 -1.89
N VAL A 461 -18.92 9.40 -1.78
CA VAL A 461 -19.98 9.38 -2.77
C VAL A 461 -21.34 9.47 -2.06
N ALA A 462 -22.29 10.18 -2.63
CA ALA A 462 -23.66 10.27 -2.13
C ALA A 462 -24.67 10.20 -3.28
N GLU A 463 -25.56 9.21 -3.26
CA GLU A 463 -26.70 9.11 -4.19
C GLU A 463 -27.86 9.98 -3.72
N ALA A 464 -28.58 10.60 -4.67
CA ALA A 464 -29.83 11.27 -4.38
C ALA A 464 -30.84 10.30 -3.73
N PRO A 465 -31.64 10.75 -2.74
CA PRO A 465 -32.58 9.88 -2.06
C PRO A 465 -33.72 9.32 -2.97
N ASP A 466 -34.05 10.04 -4.02
CA ASP A 466 -35.22 9.77 -4.91
C ASP A 466 -34.85 9.49 -6.38
N ASP A 467 -33.54 9.54 -6.73
CA ASP A 467 -33.08 9.40 -8.11
C ASP A 467 -31.74 8.65 -8.22
N PRO A 468 -31.75 7.39 -8.69
CA PRO A 468 -30.53 6.61 -8.86
C PRO A 468 -29.55 7.15 -9.91
N GLN A 469 -29.99 8.06 -10.79
CA GLN A 469 -29.15 8.65 -11.81
C GLN A 469 -28.39 9.88 -11.29
N THR A 470 -28.88 10.52 -10.23
CA THR A 470 -28.25 11.69 -9.65
C THR A 470 -27.34 11.30 -8.49
N VAL A 471 -26.04 11.56 -8.66
CA VAL A 471 -24.99 11.18 -7.70
C VAL A 471 -24.01 12.34 -7.55
N TRP A 472 -23.50 12.55 -6.35
CA TRP A 472 -22.37 13.47 -6.10
C TRP A 472 -21.21 12.71 -5.54
N ALA A 473 -19.98 13.15 -5.86
CA ALA A 473 -18.76 12.58 -5.32
C ALA A 473 -17.73 13.67 -5.00
N GLY A 474 -16.99 13.43 -3.93
CA GLY A 474 -15.86 14.26 -3.53
C GLY A 474 -14.55 13.74 -4.09
N PHE A 475 -13.89 14.52 -4.94
CA PHE A 475 -12.60 14.21 -5.56
C PHE A 475 -11.50 15.15 -5.06
N GLY A 476 -10.25 14.76 -5.17
CA GLY A 476 -9.14 15.63 -4.80
C GLY A 476 -7.76 15.07 -5.07
N SER A 477 -6.76 15.91 -4.78
CA SER A 477 -5.36 15.52 -4.78
C SER A 477 -5.02 14.69 -3.53
N TRP A 478 -3.88 14.02 -3.56
CA TRP A 478 -3.38 13.24 -2.44
C TRP A 478 -3.03 14.13 -1.23
N GLY A 479 -3.40 13.70 -0.02
CA GLY A 479 -3.01 14.31 1.24
C GLY A 479 -4.02 15.28 1.87
N ASP A 480 -3.90 15.47 3.17
CA ASP A 480 -4.86 16.19 4.06
C ASP A 480 -4.98 17.71 3.85
N GLY A 481 -4.09 18.32 3.10
CA GLY A 481 -4.05 19.77 2.83
C GLY A 481 -4.33 20.15 1.38
N GLY A 482 -4.73 19.17 0.54
CA GLY A 482 -4.87 19.34 -0.88
C GLY A 482 -6.15 20.06 -1.34
N SER A 483 -6.17 20.40 -2.62
CA SER A 483 -7.36 20.86 -3.34
C SER A 483 -8.37 19.74 -3.53
N GLY A 484 -9.66 20.08 -3.58
CA GLY A 484 -10.72 19.12 -3.83
C GLY A 484 -11.89 19.72 -4.58
N CYS A 485 -12.75 18.86 -5.13
CA CYS A 485 -14.00 19.26 -5.73
C CYS A 485 -15.14 18.30 -5.41
N VAL A 486 -16.35 18.82 -5.33
CA VAL A 486 -17.56 18.04 -5.50
C VAL A 486 -17.93 18.05 -6.99
N ALA A 487 -18.22 16.88 -7.54
CA ALA A 487 -18.77 16.77 -8.86
C ALA A 487 -20.12 16.05 -8.83
N LYS A 488 -21.02 16.42 -9.75
CA LYS A 488 -22.35 15.87 -9.91
C LYS A 488 -22.41 14.99 -11.15
N SER A 489 -23.03 13.85 -11.05
CA SER A 489 -23.45 12.99 -12.16
C SER A 489 -24.97 13.01 -12.28
N THR A 490 -25.49 12.85 -13.50
CA THR A 490 -26.92 12.65 -13.80
C THR A 490 -27.15 11.39 -14.61
N ASP A 491 -26.17 10.51 -14.68
CA ASP A 491 -26.18 9.25 -15.41
C ASP A 491 -25.68 8.06 -14.56
N GLY A 492 -25.90 8.15 -13.24
CA GLY A 492 -25.56 7.09 -12.30
C GLY A 492 -24.07 6.94 -12.00
N GLY A 493 -23.29 8.01 -12.22
CA GLY A 493 -21.85 8.07 -11.94
C GLY A 493 -20.96 7.80 -13.15
N GLN A 494 -21.51 7.67 -14.37
CA GLN A 494 -20.69 7.40 -15.57
C GLN A 494 -19.90 8.63 -16.00
N THR A 495 -20.53 9.82 -15.96
CA THR A 495 -19.88 11.09 -16.26
C THR A 495 -20.11 12.13 -15.16
N TRP A 496 -19.17 13.04 -15.01
CA TRP A 496 -19.14 13.98 -13.90
C TRP A 496 -19.01 15.43 -14.38
N LEU A 497 -19.79 16.31 -13.78
CA LEU A 497 -19.70 17.75 -13.96
C LEU A 497 -19.27 18.40 -12.63
N PRO A 498 -18.15 19.11 -12.59
CA PRO A 498 -17.70 19.77 -11.36
C PRO A 498 -18.63 20.87 -10.90
N CYS A 499 -18.94 20.90 -9.61
CA CYS A 499 -19.69 21.95 -8.93
C CYS A 499 -18.77 23.09 -8.40
N THR A 500 -17.69 23.42 -9.10
CA THR A 500 -16.57 24.22 -8.58
C THR A 500 -16.20 25.40 -9.48
N ASN A 501 -17.20 26.17 -9.94
CA ASN A 501 -16.90 27.40 -10.66
C ASN A 501 -16.79 28.61 -9.69
N ALA A 502 -16.13 29.68 -10.13
CA ALA A 502 -15.91 30.87 -9.29
C ALA A 502 -17.22 31.55 -8.85
N ALA A 503 -18.28 31.46 -9.66
CA ALA A 503 -19.59 32.04 -9.36
C ALA A 503 -20.38 31.21 -8.33
N SER A 504 -20.00 29.94 -8.10
CA SER A 504 -20.69 29.07 -7.15
C SER A 504 -20.34 29.31 -5.68
N GLY A 505 -19.36 30.17 -5.37
CA GLY A 505 -18.84 30.30 -3.99
C GLY A 505 -18.03 29.11 -3.53
N TRP A 506 -17.53 28.28 -4.44
CA TRP A 506 -16.76 27.08 -4.12
C TRP A 506 -15.54 27.38 -3.25
N ILE A 507 -15.37 26.57 -2.21
CA ILE A 507 -14.21 26.65 -1.32
C ILE A 507 -13.27 25.50 -1.67
N ASP A 508 -12.13 25.83 -2.29
CA ASP A 508 -11.11 24.84 -2.66
C ASP A 508 -10.47 24.24 -1.38
N THR A 509 -10.92 23.03 -1.07
CA THR A 509 -10.47 22.28 0.10
C THR A 509 -10.77 20.79 -0.11
N HIS A 510 -10.08 19.94 0.63
CA HIS A 510 -10.29 18.51 0.62
C HIS A 510 -11.73 18.15 1.06
N VAL A 511 -12.46 17.39 0.25
CA VAL A 511 -13.80 16.88 0.56
C VAL A 511 -13.67 15.56 1.29
N ARG A 512 -13.94 15.55 2.60
CA ARG A 512 -13.72 14.35 3.42
C ARG A 512 -14.89 13.43 3.48
N ASP A 513 -16.08 14.01 3.54
CA ASP A 513 -17.33 13.31 3.58
C ASP A 513 -18.43 14.17 2.97
N LEU A 514 -19.48 13.55 2.46
CA LEU A 514 -20.55 14.21 1.73
C LEU A 514 -21.88 13.53 2.04
N THR A 515 -22.91 14.33 2.33
CA THR A 515 -24.28 13.83 2.47
C THR A 515 -25.24 14.65 1.63
N VAL A 516 -26.34 14.00 1.21
CA VAL A 516 -27.39 14.60 0.41
C VAL A 516 -28.76 14.29 1.01
N LEU A 517 -29.60 15.30 1.06
CA LEU A 517 -30.98 15.28 1.61
C LEU A 517 -31.94 15.90 0.58
N GLY A 518 -33.24 15.72 0.82
CA GLY A 518 -34.28 16.31 -0.02
C GLY A 518 -34.61 15.47 -1.26
N SER A 519 -35.24 16.08 -2.21
CA SER A 519 -35.69 15.46 -3.48
C SER A 519 -35.68 16.47 -4.60
N LYS A 520 -35.80 16.01 -5.85
CA LYS A 520 -35.87 16.89 -7.01
C LYS A 520 -36.96 17.97 -6.86
N PRO A 521 -36.69 19.22 -7.24
CA PRO A 521 -35.43 19.73 -7.77
C PRO A 521 -34.47 20.25 -6.68
N ASN A 522 -34.85 20.21 -5.39
CA ASN A 522 -34.21 20.90 -4.28
C ASN A 522 -33.38 19.96 -3.42
N TYR A 523 -32.25 19.51 -3.92
CA TYR A 523 -31.32 18.73 -3.11
C TYR A 523 -30.48 19.63 -2.20
N HIS A 524 -30.37 19.22 -0.96
CA HIS A 524 -29.56 19.85 0.07
C HIS A 524 -28.32 19.02 0.33
N LEU A 525 -27.15 19.60 0.11
CA LEU A 525 -25.85 18.96 0.23
C LEU A 525 -25.05 19.55 1.37
N LEU A 526 -24.34 18.70 2.10
CA LEU A 526 -23.32 19.14 3.03
C LEU A 526 -22.04 18.35 2.77
N TYR A 527 -20.89 19.03 2.80
CA TYR A 527 -19.63 18.31 2.82
C TYR A 527 -18.72 18.74 3.99
N ALA A 528 -18.06 17.73 4.56
CA ALA A 528 -17.09 17.88 5.62
C ALA A 528 -15.71 18.22 5.05
N SER A 529 -14.99 19.18 5.66
CA SER A 529 -13.69 19.59 5.19
C SER A 529 -12.75 20.03 6.33
N PRO A 530 -11.43 20.13 6.05
CA PRO A 530 -10.49 20.77 6.97
C PRO A 530 -10.77 22.24 7.26
N LYS A 531 -11.56 22.92 6.43
CA LYS A 531 -11.94 24.33 6.56
C LYS A 531 -13.33 24.52 7.20
N GLY A 532 -13.99 23.44 7.59
CA GLY A 532 -15.31 23.50 8.21
C GLY A 532 -16.35 22.66 7.49
N LEU A 533 -17.62 22.96 7.80
CA LEU A 533 -18.78 22.40 7.15
C LEU A 533 -19.26 23.34 6.06
N ILE A 534 -19.48 22.82 4.87
CA ILE A 534 -19.90 23.59 3.71
C ILE A 534 -21.24 23.02 3.19
N GLU A 535 -22.15 23.92 2.82
CA GLU A 535 -23.54 23.61 2.49
C GLU A 535 -23.93 24.17 1.13
N SER A 536 -24.75 23.42 0.41
CA SER A 536 -25.47 23.84 -0.79
C SER A 536 -26.93 23.47 -0.64
N VAL A 537 -27.86 24.41 -0.89
CA VAL A 537 -29.31 24.18 -0.84
C VAL A 537 -29.95 24.07 -2.21
N ASP A 538 -29.16 24.09 -3.28
CA ASP A 538 -29.55 24.10 -4.68
C ASP A 538 -28.89 22.99 -5.52
N GLY A 539 -28.58 21.87 -4.87
CA GLY A 539 -28.03 20.69 -5.52
C GLY A 539 -26.58 20.85 -6.01
N GLY A 540 -25.81 21.74 -5.39
CA GLY A 540 -24.40 21.98 -5.71
C GLY A 540 -24.16 23.13 -6.68
N ALA A 541 -25.18 23.92 -7.00
CA ALA A 541 -25.02 25.10 -7.87
C ALA A 541 -24.32 26.25 -7.14
N THR A 542 -24.66 26.48 -5.87
CA THR A 542 -23.97 27.43 -5.00
C THR A 542 -23.57 26.82 -3.65
N TRP A 543 -22.51 27.37 -3.03
CA TRP A 543 -21.93 26.86 -1.81
C TRP A 543 -21.64 27.99 -0.81
N ALA A 544 -21.86 27.71 0.47
CA ALA A 544 -21.52 28.58 1.57
C ALA A 544 -20.95 27.82 2.75
N CYS A 545 -20.05 28.46 3.50
CA CYS A 545 -19.70 27.95 4.83
C CYS A 545 -20.91 28.02 5.74
N VAL A 546 -21.16 26.93 6.47
CA VAL A 546 -22.13 26.96 7.56
C VAL A 546 -21.55 27.80 8.69
N ASP A 547 -22.25 28.87 9.05
CA ASP A 547 -21.89 29.65 10.24
C ASP A 547 -22.30 28.84 11.47
N LEU A 548 -21.30 28.48 12.26
CA LEU A 548 -21.44 27.60 13.40
C LEU A 548 -20.98 28.38 14.64
N ALA A 549 -21.81 29.29 15.10
CA ALA A 549 -21.52 30.12 16.28
C ALA A 549 -21.13 29.30 17.54
N GLU A 550 -21.51 28.02 17.59
CA GLU A 550 -21.16 27.08 18.63
C GLU A 550 -19.97 26.17 18.32
N PHE A 551 -19.41 26.27 17.10
CA PHE A 551 -18.23 25.48 16.72
C PHE A 551 -16.95 26.23 17.15
N PRO A 552 -15.90 25.49 17.52
CA PRO A 552 -14.61 26.11 17.81
C PRO A 552 -14.06 26.82 16.56
N GLU A 553 -13.21 27.81 16.76
CA GLU A 553 -12.54 28.52 15.68
C GLU A 553 -11.86 27.54 14.71
N ALA A 554 -12.16 27.63 13.41
CA ALA A 554 -11.68 26.74 12.33
C ALA A 554 -11.93 25.23 12.59
N PRO A 555 -13.18 24.78 12.71
CA PRO A 555 -13.51 23.40 13.00
C PRO A 555 -13.08 22.50 11.83
N ARG A 556 -12.36 21.42 12.13
CA ARG A 556 -12.05 20.36 11.15
C ARG A 556 -13.17 19.34 11.16
N VAL A 557 -14.14 19.48 10.26
CA VAL A 557 -15.21 18.48 10.14
C VAL A 557 -14.68 17.25 9.42
N ARG A 558 -14.97 16.07 9.95
CA ARG A 558 -14.42 14.78 9.46
C ARG A 558 -15.47 13.84 8.92
N ALA A 559 -16.63 13.79 9.54
CA ALA A 559 -17.68 12.83 9.23
C ALA A 559 -19.04 13.49 9.28
N LEU A 560 -19.94 13.02 8.46
CA LEU A 560 -21.35 13.43 8.40
C LEU A 560 -22.23 12.20 8.47
N ALA A 561 -23.36 12.32 9.17
CA ALA A 561 -24.40 11.32 9.16
C ALA A 561 -25.79 12.00 9.19
N HIS A 562 -26.83 11.29 8.79
CA HIS A 562 -28.18 11.76 8.92
C HIS A 562 -29.16 10.59 9.16
N ASP A 563 -30.25 10.89 9.87
CA ASP A 563 -31.37 9.98 10.01
C ASP A 563 -32.67 10.78 10.13
N GLY A 564 -33.69 10.45 9.34
CA GLY A 564 -35.00 11.08 9.38
C GLY A 564 -35.02 12.60 9.22
N GLY A 565 -34.01 13.19 8.58
CA GLY A 565 -33.87 14.64 8.40
C GLY A 565 -33.02 15.35 9.45
N ARG A 566 -32.63 14.67 10.54
CA ARG A 566 -31.65 15.16 11.50
C ARG A 566 -30.25 14.92 10.98
N LEU A 567 -29.41 15.96 11.05
CA LEU A 567 -28.02 15.93 10.60
C LEU A 567 -27.08 15.83 11.78
N TYR A 568 -25.93 15.16 11.55
CA TYR A 568 -24.87 15.02 12.52
C TYR A 568 -23.52 15.33 11.88
N ALA A 569 -22.64 16.01 12.62
CA ALA A 569 -21.30 16.34 12.18
C ALA A 569 -20.27 15.97 13.26
N GLY A 570 -19.28 15.18 12.87
CA GLY A 570 -18.14 14.81 13.69
C GLY A 570 -16.98 15.77 13.47
N VAL A 571 -16.57 16.47 14.52
CA VAL A 571 -15.48 17.46 14.50
C VAL A 571 -14.24 16.88 15.15
N ALA A 572 -13.11 16.96 14.48
CA ALA A 572 -11.83 16.43 14.98
C ALA A 572 -11.14 17.34 16.02
N GLY A 573 -11.82 18.35 16.53
CA GLY A 573 -11.31 19.33 17.48
C GLY A 573 -10.49 20.45 16.83
N ALA A 574 -10.70 21.67 17.30
CA ALA A 574 -9.84 22.81 17.05
C ALA A 574 -8.64 22.80 18.02
N LYS A 575 -7.74 23.76 17.85
CA LYS A 575 -6.59 23.95 18.74
C LYS A 575 -7.07 24.06 20.21
N GLY A 576 -6.59 23.16 21.05
CA GLY A 576 -6.94 23.14 22.48
C GLY A 576 -8.23 22.38 22.86
N GLU A 577 -9.09 21.98 21.90
CA GLU A 577 -10.33 21.24 22.16
C GLU A 577 -10.29 19.82 21.62
N GLY A 578 -10.91 18.87 22.31
CA GLY A 578 -11.11 17.50 21.85
C GLY A 578 -12.13 17.40 20.73
N GLY A 579 -12.32 16.18 20.21
CA GLY A 579 -13.36 15.87 19.25
C GLY A 579 -14.76 16.08 19.85
N ALA A 580 -15.70 16.46 19.00
CA ALA A 580 -17.09 16.68 19.39
C ALA A 580 -18.06 16.23 18.28
N VAL A 581 -19.25 15.83 18.68
CA VAL A 581 -20.38 15.57 17.78
C VAL A 581 -21.39 16.70 17.91
N TYR A 582 -21.83 17.20 16.79
CA TYR A 582 -22.90 18.20 16.68
C TYR A 582 -24.09 17.59 15.98
N GLY A 583 -25.28 17.96 16.40
CA GLY A 583 -26.53 17.59 15.77
C GLY A 583 -27.33 18.82 15.35
N ARG A 584 -28.10 18.72 14.25
CA ARG A 584 -28.99 19.77 13.75
C ARG A 584 -30.37 19.22 13.48
N ASP A 585 -31.37 19.73 14.19
CA ASP A 585 -32.78 19.64 13.84
C ASP A 585 -33.17 20.95 13.11
N THR A 586 -33.19 22.06 13.81
CA THR A 586 -33.38 23.43 13.27
C THR A 586 -32.08 24.24 13.32
N ALA A 587 -31.28 24.04 14.34
CA ALA A 587 -29.98 24.67 14.55
C ALA A 587 -28.94 23.66 15.01
N TRP A 588 -27.67 23.89 14.69
CA TRP A 588 -26.57 23.07 15.17
C TRP A 588 -26.36 23.26 16.68
N ARG A 589 -26.22 22.14 17.38
CA ARG A 589 -25.88 22.14 18.81
C ARG A 589 -24.88 21.02 19.12
N ARG A 590 -23.98 21.25 20.02
CA ARG A 590 -23.08 20.25 20.55
C ARG A 590 -23.86 19.17 21.31
N LEU A 591 -23.63 17.90 21.00
CA LEU A 591 -24.26 16.75 21.65
C LEU A 591 -23.30 16.10 22.67
N THR A 592 -22.00 16.06 22.38
CA THR A 592 -21.03 15.49 23.31
C THR A 592 -20.59 16.53 24.36
N PRO A 593 -20.74 16.25 25.65
CA PRO A 593 -20.25 17.17 26.69
C PRO A 593 -18.72 17.28 26.66
N ALA A 594 -18.18 18.45 26.98
CA ALA A 594 -16.74 18.69 26.96
C ALA A 594 -15.96 17.79 27.95
N SER A 595 -16.63 17.31 29.00
CA SER A 595 -16.07 16.40 29.99
C SER A 595 -15.67 15.03 29.45
N LEU A 596 -16.18 14.58 28.27
CA LEU A 596 -15.86 13.30 27.70
C LEU A 596 -14.41 13.20 27.15
N GLN A 597 -13.76 14.33 26.91
CA GLN A 597 -12.36 14.38 26.41
C GLN A 597 -12.09 13.41 25.26
N ILE A 598 -12.97 13.38 24.27
CA ILE A 598 -12.84 12.52 23.08
C ILE A 598 -11.64 12.97 22.24
N GLY A 599 -10.84 12.04 21.74
CA GLY A 599 -9.76 12.32 20.80
C GLY A 599 -10.27 12.81 19.45
N GLN A 600 -9.48 12.69 18.39
CA GLN A 600 -9.92 13.13 17.07
C GLN A 600 -11.02 12.22 16.52
N ILE A 601 -12.21 12.76 16.32
CA ILE A 601 -13.31 12.03 15.66
C ILE A 601 -12.85 11.53 14.29
N LYS A 602 -13.18 10.29 13.98
CA LYS A 602 -12.92 9.65 12.70
C LYS A 602 -14.20 9.43 11.92
N ASP A 603 -15.25 8.95 12.61
CA ASP A 603 -16.51 8.63 11.96
C ASP A 603 -17.69 8.77 12.92
N VAL A 604 -18.89 8.93 12.34
CA VAL A 604 -20.17 9.02 13.04
C VAL A 604 -21.20 8.19 12.27
N ALA A 605 -21.79 7.19 12.92
CA ALA A 605 -22.89 6.39 12.37
C ALA A 605 -24.17 6.60 13.19
N VAL A 606 -25.32 6.57 12.51
CA VAL A 606 -26.62 6.85 13.13
C VAL A 606 -27.68 5.88 12.62
N GLU A 607 -28.52 5.36 13.53
CA GLU A 607 -29.72 4.60 13.23
C GLU A 607 -30.81 4.95 14.28
N GLY A 608 -31.76 5.76 13.90
CA GLY A 608 -32.77 6.33 14.82
C GLY A 608 -32.12 7.18 15.92
N ALA A 609 -32.42 6.87 17.19
CA ALA A 609 -31.83 7.57 18.34
C ALA A 609 -30.41 7.06 18.69
N ARG A 610 -29.91 6.05 17.99
CA ARG A 610 -28.60 5.43 18.27
C ARG A 610 -27.50 6.13 17.49
N ILE A 611 -26.45 6.52 18.18
CA ILE A 611 -25.30 7.22 17.60
C ILE A 611 -24.02 6.50 18.04
N LEU A 612 -23.23 6.03 17.09
CA LEU A 612 -21.91 5.45 17.32
C LEU A 612 -20.83 6.39 16.76
N VAL A 613 -19.85 6.70 17.58
CA VAL A 613 -18.76 7.62 17.25
C VAL A 613 -17.43 6.92 17.46
N THR A 614 -16.55 7.04 16.50
CA THR A 614 -15.17 6.54 16.60
C THR A 614 -14.16 7.68 16.63
N ALA A 615 -13.06 7.47 17.33
CA ALA A 615 -11.98 8.44 17.42
C ALA A 615 -10.62 7.77 17.61
N ARG A 616 -9.55 8.49 17.24
CA ARG A 616 -8.17 8.15 17.55
C ARG A 616 -7.65 8.96 18.73
N ASN A 617 -6.60 8.43 19.39
CA ASN A 617 -5.86 9.19 20.40
C ASN A 617 -5.35 10.51 19.84
N GLU A 618 -5.38 11.53 20.67
CA GLU A 618 -4.76 12.83 20.41
C GLU A 618 -3.91 13.25 21.60
N TYR A 619 -2.67 13.65 21.34
CA TYR A 619 -1.84 14.36 22.31
C TYR A 619 -1.53 15.73 21.75
N ARG A 620 -2.09 16.78 22.38
CA ARG A 620 -1.94 18.16 21.93
C ARG A 620 -2.02 19.11 23.12
N ASP A 621 -1.23 20.19 23.08
CA ASP A 621 -1.22 21.22 24.13
C ASP A 621 -1.05 20.61 25.56
N HIS A 622 -0.15 19.61 25.69
CA HIS A 622 0.09 18.84 26.91
C HIS A 622 -1.14 18.07 27.45
N THR A 623 -2.21 17.97 26.66
CA THR A 623 -3.43 17.23 27.01
C THR A 623 -3.56 15.97 26.18
N PHE A 624 -3.75 14.82 26.85
CA PHE A 624 -4.08 13.55 26.23
C PHE A 624 -5.60 13.40 26.15
N ARG A 625 -6.10 13.05 24.95
CA ARG A 625 -7.50 12.71 24.70
C ARG A 625 -7.57 11.31 24.11
N ALA A 626 -8.47 10.50 24.67
CA ALA A 626 -8.53 9.08 24.36
C ALA A 626 -9.22 8.82 23.01
N GLY A 627 -8.68 7.88 22.26
CA GLY A 627 -9.36 7.20 21.17
C GLY A 627 -10.33 6.13 21.69
N GLY A 628 -11.09 5.53 20.79
CA GLY A 628 -12.05 4.48 21.08
C GLY A 628 -13.36 4.66 20.36
N ALA A 629 -14.40 4.00 20.86
CA ALA A 629 -15.77 4.15 20.39
C ALA A 629 -16.69 4.60 21.54
N TRP A 630 -17.57 5.56 21.25
CA TRP A 630 -18.61 6.08 22.15
C TRP A 630 -19.98 5.85 21.55
N PHE A 631 -20.93 5.57 22.40
CA PHE A 631 -22.29 5.21 21.97
C PHE A 631 -23.34 5.92 22.78
N SER A 632 -24.39 6.37 22.10
CA SER A 632 -25.62 6.96 22.68
C SER A 632 -26.82 6.20 22.13
N THR A 633 -27.84 6.01 22.99
CA THR A 633 -29.14 5.41 22.61
C THR A 633 -30.29 6.40 22.69
N ASP A 634 -30.02 7.67 23.03
CA ASP A 634 -30.98 8.72 23.29
C ASP A 634 -30.71 10.01 22.48
N ALA A 635 -30.31 9.81 21.21
CA ALA A 635 -30.03 10.87 20.26
C ALA A 635 -28.94 11.87 20.72
N GLY A 636 -27.98 11.39 21.52
CA GLY A 636 -26.85 12.16 22.00
C GLY A 636 -27.05 12.88 23.33
N ALA A 637 -28.16 12.60 24.05
CA ALA A 637 -28.40 13.19 25.38
C ALA A 637 -27.43 12.58 26.40
N THR A 638 -27.16 11.27 26.33
CA THR A 638 -26.17 10.60 27.17
C THR A 638 -25.19 9.78 26.34
N TRP A 639 -23.96 9.61 26.84
CA TRP A 639 -22.88 8.94 26.15
C TRP A 639 -22.15 7.96 27.07
N ARG A 640 -21.79 6.80 26.54
CA ARG A 640 -20.89 5.86 27.20
C ARG A 640 -19.75 5.44 26.26
N LYS A 641 -18.57 5.23 26.79
CA LYS A 641 -17.47 4.63 26.05
C LYS A 641 -17.70 3.14 25.99
N VAL A 642 -17.82 2.57 24.78
CA VAL A 642 -18.14 1.17 24.56
C VAL A 642 -16.95 0.35 24.13
N PHE A 643 -15.89 1.00 23.60
CA PHE A 643 -14.63 0.33 23.27
C PHE A 643 -13.45 1.28 23.50
N SER A 644 -12.37 0.75 24.06
CA SER A 644 -11.14 1.51 24.31
C SER A 644 -10.02 1.03 23.38
N ASP A 645 -9.61 1.89 22.48
CA ASP A 645 -8.49 1.65 21.58
C ASP A 645 -7.86 2.98 21.16
N LYS A 646 -6.56 2.94 20.83
CA LYS A 646 -5.83 4.13 20.39
C LYS A 646 -6.27 4.66 19.03
N PHE A 647 -6.92 3.81 18.19
CA PHE A 647 -7.16 4.14 16.80
C PHE A 647 -8.39 3.42 16.20
N CYS A 648 -9.60 3.86 16.57
CA CYS A 648 -10.83 3.43 15.90
C CYS A 648 -11.04 4.22 14.60
N GLY A 649 -11.40 3.52 13.52
CA GLY A 649 -11.62 4.06 12.18
C GLY A 649 -13.10 4.29 11.86
N ALA A 650 -13.62 3.57 10.84
CA ALA A 650 -15.01 3.65 10.40
C ALA A 650 -15.98 3.03 11.43
N ALA A 651 -17.20 3.53 11.44
CA ALA A 651 -18.32 3.08 12.26
C ALA A 651 -19.55 2.76 11.39
N VAL A 652 -20.27 1.70 11.72
CA VAL A 652 -21.56 1.37 11.08
C VAL A 652 -22.53 0.89 12.15
N ILE A 653 -23.79 1.34 12.07
CA ILE A 653 -24.94 0.75 12.76
C ILE A 653 -25.84 0.14 11.69
N SER A 654 -26.21 -1.11 11.82
CA SER A 654 -27.10 -1.76 10.87
C SER A 654 -27.98 -2.80 11.55
N GLY A 655 -29.30 -2.57 11.55
CA GLY A 655 -30.27 -3.48 12.17
C GLY A 655 -30.06 -3.64 13.67
N GLY A 656 -29.56 -2.62 14.34
CA GLY A 656 -29.25 -2.63 15.75
C GLY A 656 -27.87 -3.17 16.11
N GLU A 657 -27.11 -3.70 15.18
CA GLU A 657 -25.75 -4.21 15.40
C GLU A 657 -24.71 -3.10 15.16
N LEU A 658 -23.62 -3.11 15.93
CA LEU A 658 -22.55 -2.12 15.83
C LEU A 658 -21.30 -2.76 15.19
N PHE A 659 -20.68 -2.06 14.24
CA PHE A 659 -19.40 -2.44 13.63
C PHE A 659 -18.41 -1.30 13.76
N VAL A 660 -17.20 -1.61 14.15
CA VAL A 660 -16.09 -0.65 14.27
C VAL A 660 -14.85 -1.21 13.61
N SER A 661 -14.20 -0.43 12.76
CA SER A 661 -12.90 -0.77 12.22
C SER A 661 -11.77 -0.31 13.14
N LEU A 662 -10.73 -1.12 13.25
CA LEU A 662 -9.52 -0.81 14.02
C LEU A 662 -8.37 -0.60 13.03
N THR A 663 -8.10 0.66 12.72
CA THR A 663 -7.08 1.07 11.75
C THR A 663 -5.75 1.39 12.44
N ASP A 664 -4.70 1.68 11.67
CA ASP A 664 -3.42 2.18 12.16
C ASP A 664 -2.72 3.01 11.08
N HIS A 665 -1.57 3.57 11.40
CA HIS A 665 -0.76 4.32 10.45
C HIS A 665 0.11 3.37 9.63
N PRO A 666 0.02 3.36 8.29
CA PRO A 666 0.63 2.31 7.44
C PRO A 666 2.17 2.32 7.38
N TYR A 667 2.83 3.34 7.92
CA TYR A 667 4.29 3.52 7.81
C TYR A 667 5.00 3.59 9.17
N HIS A 668 4.45 2.99 10.22
CA HIS A 668 5.13 2.84 11.51
C HIS A 668 5.74 1.44 11.64
N ASP A 669 6.78 1.27 12.44
CA ASP A 669 7.43 -0.03 12.69
C ASP A 669 6.49 -1.08 13.30
N HIS A 670 5.39 -0.62 13.89
CA HIS A 670 4.29 -1.41 14.42
C HIS A 670 2.96 -0.90 13.87
N CYS A 671 2.67 -1.25 12.67
CA CYS A 671 1.44 -0.92 11.98
C CYS A 671 0.49 -2.11 11.99
N VAL A 672 -0.06 -2.42 13.14
CA VAL A 672 -1.04 -3.50 13.21
C VAL A 672 -2.41 -2.89 13.40
N GLY A 673 -3.19 -2.84 12.31
CA GLY A 673 -4.63 -2.69 12.40
C GLY A 673 -5.21 -3.80 13.29
N GLY A 674 -6.44 -3.67 13.71
CA GLY A 674 -7.15 -4.69 14.47
C GLY A 674 -8.31 -5.31 13.70
N GLY A 675 -8.41 -5.04 12.38
CA GLY A 675 -9.52 -5.53 11.57
C GLY A 675 -10.86 -4.90 11.94
N VAL A 676 -11.88 -5.71 12.06
CA VAL A 676 -13.25 -5.27 12.39
C VAL A 676 -13.72 -5.95 13.66
N ILE A 677 -14.32 -5.17 14.55
CA ILE A 677 -15.04 -5.67 15.73
C ILE A 677 -16.53 -5.42 15.58
N HIS A 678 -17.33 -6.33 16.10
CA HIS A 678 -18.77 -6.38 16.00
C HIS A 678 -19.42 -6.58 17.37
N SER A 679 -20.53 -5.89 17.62
CA SER A 679 -21.35 -6.02 18.83
C SER A 679 -22.82 -6.16 18.50
N ARG A 680 -23.52 -7.08 19.20
CA ARG A 680 -24.97 -7.33 19.11
C ARG A 680 -25.74 -6.87 20.34
N ASP A 681 -25.05 -6.22 21.28
CA ASP A 681 -25.59 -5.84 22.61
C ASP A 681 -25.23 -4.38 22.98
N ASP A 682 -25.34 -3.49 22.01
CA ASP A 682 -25.07 -2.07 22.19
C ASP A 682 -23.64 -1.74 22.66
N GLY A 683 -22.67 -2.62 22.34
CA GLY A 683 -21.28 -2.44 22.73
C GLY A 683 -20.97 -2.87 24.15
N ALA A 684 -21.82 -3.68 24.79
CA ALA A 684 -21.51 -4.33 26.06
C ALA A 684 -20.44 -5.41 25.90
N THR A 685 -20.54 -6.20 24.81
CA THR A 685 -19.50 -7.15 24.38
C THR A 685 -19.12 -6.94 22.91
N TRP A 686 -17.88 -7.33 22.59
CA TRP A 686 -17.34 -7.20 21.23
C TRP A 686 -16.74 -8.52 20.77
N THR A 687 -16.93 -8.83 19.50
CA THR A 687 -16.35 -9.98 18.80
C THR A 687 -15.47 -9.50 17.68
N HIS A 688 -14.26 -10.02 17.55
CA HIS A 688 -13.37 -9.77 16.42
C HIS A 688 -13.80 -10.63 15.23
N LEU A 689 -13.99 -10.01 14.07
CA LEU A 689 -14.29 -10.71 12.82
C LEU A 689 -12.97 -11.07 12.11
N ASP A 690 -12.65 -12.35 12.06
CA ASP A 690 -11.46 -12.90 11.40
C ASP A 690 -11.89 -13.88 10.30
N GLY A 691 -10.94 -14.55 9.68
CA GLY A 691 -11.18 -15.64 8.75
C GLY A 691 -10.23 -15.64 7.56
N PRO A 692 -10.30 -16.68 6.74
CA PRO A 692 -9.48 -16.77 5.54
C PRO A 692 -9.86 -15.66 4.56
N GLY A 693 -8.85 -15.06 3.93
CA GLY A 693 -8.99 -14.01 2.92
C GLY A 693 -8.66 -12.61 3.43
N LEU A 694 -9.15 -12.17 4.59
CA LEU A 694 -8.79 -10.87 5.17
C LEU A 694 -7.43 -10.98 5.88
N GLN A 695 -6.36 -10.54 5.23
CA GLN A 695 -5.00 -10.63 5.75
C GLN A 695 -4.34 -9.27 5.99
N ASN A 696 -5.05 -8.17 5.72
CA ASN A 696 -4.66 -6.83 6.12
C ASN A 696 -5.69 -6.29 7.11
N TRP A 697 -5.29 -6.20 8.37
CA TRP A 697 -6.16 -5.74 9.45
C TRP A 697 -6.19 -4.20 9.61
N ASN A 698 -5.55 -3.46 8.71
CA ASN A 698 -5.67 -2.00 8.69
C ASN A 698 -6.98 -1.58 7.99
N ALA A 699 -8.10 -1.87 8.62
CA ALA A 699 -9.43 -1.57 8.11
C ALA A 699 -9.72 -0.07 8.19
N SER A 700 -9.97 0.58 7.05
CA SER A 700 -10.15 2.04 6.92
C SER A 700 -11.59 2.48 6.64
N ALA A 701 -12.39 1.62 6.00
CA ALA A 701 -13.77 1.90 5.62
C ALA A 701 -14.65 0.68 5.90
N LEU A 702 -15.91 0.91 6.20
CA LEU A 702 -16.93 -0.12 6.44
C LEU A 702 -18.25 0.24 5.77
N ALA A 703 -18.93 -0.76 5.24
CA ALA A 703 -20.33 -0.66 4.84
C ALA A 703 -21.03 -2.00 4.97
N VAL A 704 -22.31 -1.97 5.36
CA VAL A 704 -23.21 -3.12 5.29
C VAL A 704 -24.12 -2.94 4.09
N ASP A 705 -24.32 -3.97 3.29
CA ASP A 705 -25.21 -3.93 2.13
C ASP A 705 -26.68 -3.69 2.60
N PRO A 706 -27.33 -2.62 2.17
CA PRO A 706 -28.71 -2.35 2.59
C PRO A 706 -29.73 -3.38 2.10
N PHE A 707 -29.41 -4.13 1.05
CA PHE A 707 -30.27 -5.20 0.48
C PHE A 707 -29.93 -6.58 1.05
N ASP A 708 -28.75 -6.73 1.70
CA ASP A 708 -28.31 -7.97 2.33
C ASP A 708 -27.44 -7.66 3.55
N ARG A 709 -28.10 -7.46 4.69
CA ARG A 709 -27.42 -7.09 5.94
C ARG A 709 -26.38 -8.10 6.42
N LYS A 710 -26.30 -9.29 5.82
CA LYS A 710 -25.22 -10.26 6.07
C LYS A 710 -23.96 -9.98 5.26
N SER A 711 -23.98 -9.09 4.31
CA SER A 711 -22.84 -8.72 3.48
C SER A 711 -22.14 -7.49 4.07
N LEU A 712 -20.96 -7.70 4.65
CA LEU A 712 -20.11 -6.66 5.22
C LEU A 712 -18.95 -6.36 4.26
N TRP A 713 -18.82 -5.10 3.87
CA TRP A 713 -17.73 -4.60 3.02
C TRP A 713 -16.72 -3.88 3.88
N VAL A 714 -15.44 -4.23 3.69
CA VAL A 714 -14.31 -3.69 4.48
C VAL A 714 -13.24 -3.15 3.53
N GLY A 715 -13.05 -1.85 3.54
CA GLY A 715 -11.93 -1.20 2.88
C GLY A 715 -10.69 -1.24 3.74
N THR A 716 -9.54 -1.43 3.11
CA THR A 716 -8.25 -1.50 3.81
C THR A 716 -7.28 -0.43 3.34
N GLY A 717 -6.36 -0.06 4.21
CA GLY A 717 -5.26 0.84 3.89
C GLY A 717 -4.10 0.12 3.22
N GLY A 718 -4.36 -0.59 2.09
CA GLY A 718 -3.29 -1.23 1.34
C GLY A 718 -3.68 -2.43 0.47
N ASN A 719 -4.84 -3.04 0.69
CA ASN A 719 -5.29 -4.22 -0.05
C ASN A 719 -6.71 -4.07 -0.57
N SER A 720 -7.07 -2.85 -1.00
CA SER A 720 -8.37 -2.57 -1.59
C SER A 720 -9.54 -2.90 -0.65
N VAL A 721 -10.52 -3.67 -1.11
CA VAL A 721 -11.76 -3.97 -0.38
C VAL A 721 -12.03 -5.48 -0.30
N PHE A 722 -12.59 -5.90 0.82
CA PHE A 722 -13.04 -7.26 1.07
C PHE A 722 -14.52 -7.30 1.37
N VAL A 723 -15.17 -8.39 0.99
CA VAL A 723 -16.55 -8.69 1.33
C VAL A 723 -16.58 -9.91 2.22
N GLY A 724 -17.11 -9.77 3.43
CA GLY A 724 -17.34 -10.83 4.40
C GLY A 724 -18.81 -11.20 4.49
N ARG A 725 -19.09 -12.48 4.72
CA ARG A 725 -20.45 -12.99 4.93
C ARG A 725 -20.67 -13.25 6.40
N LEU A 726 -21.51 -12.42 7.04
CA LEU A 726 -21.95 -12.60 8.42
C LEU A 726 -22.87 -13.84 8.53
N PRO A 727 -22.90 -14.55 9.64
CA PRO A 727 -23.69 -15.77 9.86
C PRO A 727 -25.21 -15.57 9.80
#